data_8f1abce506cf495e83f7f1d823402309
#
_entry.id   8f1abce506cf495e83f7f1d823402309
#
_cell.length_a   1.000
_cell.length_b   1.000
_cell.length_c   1.000
_cell.angle_alpha   90.00
_cell.angle_beta   90.00
_cell.angle_gamma   90.00
#
_symmetry.space_group_name_H-M   'P 1'
#
loop_
_entity.id
_entity.type
_entity.pdbx_description
1 polymer ?
#
loop_
_entity_poly.entity_id
_entity_poly.type
_entity_poly.pdbx_seq_one_letter_code
_entity_poly.pdbx_strand_id
1 'polypeptide(L)'
;MSTVSQQEACFYNTLQNFVYTNFKVPQSVTDKNFKGSVIALFEVDTTGTFKVLYADAPYPELSEETKRVFSLLPKIEPSKYDGRSSYSKYSIKIAIPLVKPAVFGAPVVMDQGNKNAVIDPKSESKEYESVVYKKFDNPQYKSSLNIPFTHAVYSEFDPSLNQVGTNNHTASKPYVYTEVTKYQDLEATYKKNLLNKQSWFGRKLWNEHLIALQGDIYWFTMDPIFDFRLGKDFSSETVDNTFVNTRGINVQGGLGEQLFFTTSIFESQGRFADYYNEYAESIRPAGGNPAIIPGIGIAKDFKTDAYDFPSADANLMFAPAKFINLQLGYGRNFIGDGYRSLFTGDAASPYPYFKINTTFWKIKYTNTYMWLKDVRPEATDDLDGTYGSKYMANHYLSWNVSKRFNVGLFESVVWTDTNGRGFDMSFVNPIIFFRSVEFSSSSKSGNATLGFASKYKWNSRVNLYGQFFLDEFSLDDMKAGNKSWKNKFAYQLGAKYYDAFKVKNLMLQSEFNLVRPYTYSHSNVITNYGHNNQSMAHPWGANFYELALIGRYYKGRWFANTKFTYGVKGFDFEKPADGVSVPYSNYGGDIYRTYEADRYAETGVKVGQGNKTNLLIADLQAGYVVNPAMNLKIFGNLIYRNFDPTAEVSSETLVITRRSTTWFSIGLRSDLFNWYYDF
;
A
#
# COMPACT_ATOMS: atom_id res chain seq x y z
N MET A 1 -47.89 -32.05 11.96
CA MET A 1 -46.85 -32.08 10.93
C MET A 1 -45.55 -31.72 11.64
N SER A 2 -44.54 -32.61 11.59
CA SER A 2 -43.21 -32.32 12.15
C SER A 2 -42.55 -31.24 11.32
N THR A 3 -41.87 -30.31 11.97
CA THR A 3 -41.11 -29.27 11.26
C THR A 3 -39.92 -29.90 10.50
N VAL A 4 -39.46 -29.28 9.40
CA VAL A 4 -38.30 -29.75 8.60
C VAL A 4 -37.08 -30.00 9.49
N SER A 5 -36.84 -29.16 10.48
CA SER A 5 -35.79 -29.31 11.47
C SER A 5 -35.93 -30.57 12.35
N GLN A 6 -37.13 -30.98 12.69
CA GLN A 6 -37.37 -32.21 13.45
C GLN A 6 -37.14 -33.48 12.61
N GLN A 7 -37.46 -33.44 11.33
CA GLN A 7 -37.19 -34.54 10.39
C GLN A 7 -35.71 -34.74 10.16
N GLU A 8 -34.98 -33.64 10.00
CA GLU A 8 -33.53 -33.64 9.80
C GLU A 8 -32.78 -34.14 11.05
N ALA A 9 -33.20 -33.69 12.25
CA ALA A 9 -32.66 -34.19 13.50
C ALA A 9 -32.92 -35.69 13.68
N CYS A 10 -34.11 -36.17 13.34
CA CYS A 10 -34.45 -37.58 13.39
C CYS A 10 -33.59 -38.40 12.42
N PHE A 11 -33.38 -37.92 11.21
CA PHE A 11 -32.53 -38.54 10.19
C PHE A 11 -31.11 -38.72 10.69
N TYR A 12 -30.45 -37.62 11.15
CA TYR A 12 -29.10 -37.70 11.66
C TYR A 12 -28.93 -38.53 12.91
N ASN A 13 -29.89 -38.49 13.86
CA ASN A 13 -29.86 -39.33 15.05
C ASN A 13 -29.93 -40.81 14.69
N THR A 14 -30.81 -41.17 13.76
CA THR A 14 -30.95 -42.56 13.30
C THR A 14 -29.69 -43.02 12.58
N LEU A 15 -29.16 -42.21 11.68
CA LEU A 15 -27.95 -42.51 10.94
C LEU A 15 -26.72 -42.66 11.85
N GLN A 16 -26.52 -41.74 12.80
CA GLN A 16 -25.41 -41.82 13.74
C GLN A 16 -25.48 -43.05 14.65
N ASN A 17 -26.66 -43.40 15.14
CA ASN A 17 -26.84 -44.58 15.94
C ASN A 17 -26.60 -45.86 15.12
N PHE A 18 -27.05 -45.90 13.86
CA PHE A 18 -26.76 -47.00 12.96
C PHE A 18 -25.27 -47.18 12.70
N VAL A 19 -24.58 -46.09 12.40
CA VAL A 19 -23.14 -46.12 12.21
C VAL A 19 -22.43 -46.56 13.48
N TYR A 20 -22.76 -45.99 14.63
CA TYR A 20 -22.15 -46.35 15.90
C TYR A 20 -22.32 -47.88 16.22
N THR A 21 -23.45 -48.43 15.89
CA THR A 21 -23.75 -49.85 16.18
C THR A 21 -23.04 -50.80 15.19
N ASN A 22 -22.90 -50.42 13.92
CA ASN A 22 -22.44 -51.31 12.86
C ASN A 22 -21.01 -51.08 12.39
N PHE A 23 -20.40 -49.96 12.76
CA PHE A 23 -19.01 -49.62 12.40
C PHE A 23 -18.02 -50.36 13.27
N LYS A 24 -17.09 -51.08 12.65
CA LYS A 24 -16.04 -51.79 13.36
C LYS A 24 -14.68 -51.15 13.01
N VAL A 25 -14.04 -50.58 14.01
CA VAL A 25 -12.69 -50.03 13.79
C VAL A 25 -11.76 -51.19 13.45
N PRO A 26 -11.09 -51.17 12.27
CA PRO A 26 -10.17 -52.22 11.87
C PRO A 26 -9.04 -52.40 12.90
N GLN A 27 -8.66 -53.68 13.14
CA GLN A 27 -7.60 -54.00 14.10
C GLN A 27 -6.29 -53.29 13.80
N SER A 28 -5.92 -53.18 12.52
CA SER A 28 -4.73 -52.48 12.05
C SER A 28 -4.67 -50.98 12.43
N VAL A 29 -5.84 -50.35 12.64
CA VAL A 29 -5.96 -48.95 13.07
C VAL A 29 -5.97 -48.85 14.58
N THR A 30 -6.61 -49.82 15.25
CA THR A 30 -6.64 -49.92 16.72
C THR A 30 -5.24 -50.15 17.29
N ASP A 31 -4.44 -51.02 16.66
CA ASP A 31 -3.09 -51.35 17.08
C ASP A 31 -2.13 -50.11 16.99
N LYS A 32 -2.48 -49.15 16.14
CA LYS A 32 -1.76 -47.88 15.99
C LYS A 32 -2.22 -46.79 16.98
N ASN A 33 -3.17 -47.12 17.90
CA ASN A 33 -3.75 -46.15 18.83
C ASN A 33 -4.27 -44.86 18.17
N PHE A 34 -4.81 -44.98 16.96
CA PHE A 34 -5.26 -43.81 16.19
C PHE A 34 -6.45 -43.13 16.88
N LYS A 35 -6.35 -41.81 17.03
CA LYS A 35 -7.43 -40.93 17.52
C LYS A 35 -7.69 -39.85 16.48
N GLY A 36 -8.93 -39.82 15.95
CA GLY A 36 -9.28 -38.88 14.90
C GLY A 36 -10.71 -39.03 14.44
N SER A 37 -11.01 -38.75 13.20
CA SER A 37 -12.34 -38.93 12.62
C SER A 37 -12.26 -39.27 11.13
N VAL A 38 -13.30 -39.92 10.66
CA VAL A 38 -13.62 -40.13 9.23
C VAL A 38 -14.75 -39.19 8.86
N ILE A 39 -14.66 -38.47 7.76
CA ILE A 39 -15.74 -37.66 7.21
C ILE A 39 -16.29 -38.40 5.97
N ALA A 40 -17.54 -38.86 6.04
CA ALA A 40 -18.19 -39.49 4.91
C ALA A 40 -19.15 -38.51 4.23
N LEU A 41 -18.89 -38.22 2.94
CA LEU A 41 -19.81 -37.52 2.05
C LEU A 41 -20.62 -38.60 1.29
N PHE A 42 -21.93 -38.56 1.38
CA PHE A 42 -22.81 -39.53 0.74
C PHE A 42 -24.05 -38.86 0.14
N GLU A 43 -24.69 -39.57 -0.78
CA GLU A 43 -25.98 -39.17 -1.35
C GLU A 43 -27.05 -40.19 -1.04
N VAL A 44 -28.29 -39.73 -0.96
CA VAL A 44 -29.49 -40.56 -1.02
C VAL A 44 -30.08 -40.31 -2.41
N ASP A 45 -30.14 -41.36 -3.22
CA ASP A 45 -30.64 -41.27 -4.58
C ASP A 45 -32.15 -41.19 -4.67
N THR A 46 -32.71 -41.07 -5.86
CA THR A 46 -34.14 -40.96 -6.12
C THR A 46 -34.93 -42.25 -5.75
N THR A 47 -34.23 -43.34 -5.46
CA THR A 47 -34.83 -44.64 -4.99
C THR A 47 -34.71 -44.81 -3.48
N GLY A 48 -34.13 -43.84 -2.77
CA GLY A 48 -33.90 -43.87 -1.33
C GLY A 48 -32.65 -44.66 -0.90
N THR A 49 -31.76 -45.01 -1.84
CA THR A 49 -30.56 -45.80 -1.56
C THR A 49 -29.39 -44.87 -1.18
N PHE A 50 -28.64 -45.29 -0.15
CA PHE A 50 -27.42 -44.55 0.29
C PHE A 50 -26.22 -44.95 -0.56
N LYS A 51 -25.45 -43.96 -1.01
CA LYS A 51 -24.22 -44.14 -1.77
C LYS A 51 -23.12 -43.22 -1.23
N VAL A 52 -22.01 -43.77 -0.74
CA VAL A 52 -20.86 -43.01 -0.33
C VAL A 52 -20.14 -42.46 -1.58
N LEU A 53 -20.07 -41.14 -1.67
CA LEU A 53 -19.38 -40.43 -2.74
C LEU A 53 -17.88 -40.31 -2.44
N TYR A 54 -17.55 -40.01 -1.18
CA TYR A 54 -16.18 -39.83 -0.73
C TYR A 54 -16.10 -40.10 0.79
N ALA A 55 -15.04 -40.77 1.22
CA ALA A 55 -14.74 -40.96 2.63
C ALA A 55 -13.32 -40.43 2.90
N ASP A 56 -13.24 -39.31 3.58
CA ASP A 56 -11.96 -38.74 4.03
C ASP A 56 -11.52 -39.48 5.29
N ALA A 57 -10.56 -40.40 5.09
CA ALA A 57 -10.08 -41.27 6.16
C ALA A 57 -8.54 -41.35 6.09
N PRO A 58 -7.82 -41.17 7.22
CA PRO A 58 -6.38 -41.31 7.29
C PRO A 58 -5.83 -42.71 6.93
N TYR A 59 -6.69 -43.72 7.00
CA TYR A 59 -6.34 -45.11 6.68
C TYR A 59 -7.33 -45.67 5.65
N PRO A 60 -6.88 -46.35 4.60
CA PRO A 60 -7.77 -46.94 3.60
C PRO A 60 -8.80 -47.91 4.18
N GLU A 61 -8.44 -48.66 5.21
CA GLU A 61 -9.31 -49.63 5.89
C GLU A 61 -10.51 -48.92 6.56
N LEU A 62 -10.36 -47.68 7.02
CA LEU A 62 -11.48 -46.90 7.56
C LEU A 62 -12.42 -46.43 6.45
N SER A 63 -11.90 -46.13 5.27
CA SER A 63 -12.71 -45.77 4.11
C SER A 63 -13.53 -46.98 3.62
N GLU A 64 -12.92 -48.18 3.55
CA GLU A 64 -13.61 -49.41 3.19
C GLU A 64 -14.70 -49.78 4.20
N GLU A 65 -14.40 -49.69 5.49
CA GLU A 65 -15.39 -49.92 6.55
C GLU A 65 -16.56 -48.93 6.47
N THR A 66 -16.29 -47.69 6.17
CA THR A 66 -17.32 -46.66 5.95
C THR A 66 -18.24 -47.05 4.80
N LYS A 67 -17.69 -47.43 3.64
CA LYS A 67 -18.49 -47.92 2.51
C LYS A 67 -19.33 -49.16 2.86
N ARG A 68 -18.74 -50.12 3.59
CA ARG A 68 -19.41 -51.31 4.05
C ARG A 68 -20.61 -50.97 4.94
N VAL A 69 -20.45 -50.09 5.92
CA VAL A 69 -21.55 -49.72 6.86
C VAL A 69 -22.66 -48.98 6.12
N PHE A 70 -22.32 -48.10 5.17
CA PHE A 70 -23.34 -47.41 4.39
C PHE A 70 -24.09 -48.30 3.42
N SER A 71 -23.49 -49.40 2.94
CA SER A 71 -24.17 -50.39 2.11
C SER A 71 -25.19 -51.23 2.91
N LEU A 72 -25.12 -51.26 4.22
CA LEU A 72 -26.07 -51.95 5.11
C LEU A 72 -27.26 -51.08 5.50
N LEU A 73 -27.27 -49.80 5.16
CA LEU A 73 -28.39 -48.92 5.51
C LEU A 73 -29.66 -49.31 4.75
N PRO A 74 -30.81 -49.36 5.44
CA PRO A 74 -32.08 -49.59 4.78
C PRO A 74 -32.44 -48.43 3.86
N LYS A 75 -33.21 -48.72 2.80
CA LYS A 75 -33.74 -47.65 1.93
C LYS A 75 -34.69 -46.78 2.71
N ILE A 76 -34.64 -45.50 2.44
CA ILE A 76 -35.51 -44.48 3.02
C ILE A 76 -36.34 -43.77 1.94
N GLU A 77 -37.38 -43.05 2.35
CA GLU A 77 -38.11 -42.19 1.42
C GLU A 77 -37.20 -41.05 0.90
N PRO A 78 -37.01 -40.94 -0.43
CA PRO A 78 -36.13 -39.90 -1.00
C PRO A 78 -36.72 -38.51 -0.80
N SER A 79 -35.86 -37.51 -0.76
CA SER A 79 -36.27 -36.11 -0.75
C SER A 79 -37.15 -35.80 -1.95
N LYS A 80 -38.13 -34.91 -1.79
CA LYS A 80 -39.00 -34.47 -2.85
C LYS A 80 -38.77 -32.98 -3.13
N TYR A 81 -38.58 -32.64 -4.39
CA TYR A 81 -38.55 -31.26 -4.87
C TYR A 81 -39.68 -31.09 -5.91
N ASP A 82 -40.55 -30.15 -5.68
CA ASP A 82 -41.74 -29.90 -6.52
C ASP A 82 -42.54 -31.17 -6.84
N GLY A 83 -42.75 -32.01 -5.80
CA GLY A 83 -43.52 -33.26 -5.90
C GLY A 83 -42.78 -34.43 -6.58
N ARG A 84 -41.56 -34.24 -7.08
CA ARG A 84 -40.75 -35.30 -7.72
C ARG A 84 -39.64 -35.74 -6.79
N SER A 85 -39.31 -37.03 -6.79
CA SER A 85 -38.21 -37.59 -6.02
C SER A 85 -36.87 -36.98 -6.53
N SER A 86 -36.06 -36.48 -5.61
CA SER A 86 -34.77 -35.84 -5.89
C SER A 86 -33.68 -36.49 -5.04
N TYR A 87 -32.47 -36.50 -5.54
CA TYR A 87 -31.32 -36.91 -4.76
C TYR A 87 -30.88 -35.78 -3.80
N SER A 88 -30.34 -36.18 -2.64
CA SER A 88 -29.81 -35.22 -1.66
C SER A 88 -28.45 -35.67 -1.16
N LYS A 89 -27.55 -34.73 -0.95
CA LYS A 89 -26.18 -34.99 -0.46
C LYS A 89 -26.07 -34.61 1.00
N TYR A 90 -25.38 -35.44 1.77
CA TYR A 90 -25.18 -35.29 3.19
C TYR A 90 -23.73 -35.59 3.58
N SER A 91 -23.32 -35.17 4.76
CA SER A 91 -22.04 -35.54 5.34
C SER A 91 -22.23 -35.96 6.79
N ILE A 92 -21.39 -36.91 7.23
CA ILE A 92 -21.37 -37.37 8.64
C ILE A 92 -19.91 -37.50 9.10
N LYS A 93 -19.65 -37.11 10.34
CA LYS A 93 -18.37 -37.30 11.01
C LYS A 93 -18.42 -38.49 11.95
N ILE A 94 -17.55 -39.47 11.76
CA ILE A 94 -17.41 -40.69 12.57
C ILE A 94 -16.13 -40.56 13.39
N ALA A 95 -16.27 -40.43 14.70
CA ALA A 95 -15.12 -40.32 15.62
C ALA A 95 -14.44 -41.66 15.85
N ILE A 96 -13.13 -41.70 15.88
CA ILE A 96 -12.33 -42.90 16.23
C ILE A 96 -11.44 -42.54 17.44
N PRO A 97 -11.55 -43.26 18.57
CA PRO A 97 -12.47 -44.34 18.88
C PRO A 97 -13.97 -43.93 18.81
N LEU A 98 -14.84 -44.91 18.49
CA LEU A 98 -16.26 -44.64 18.39
C LEU A 98 -16.82 -44.08 19.70
N VAL A 99 -17.52 -42.97 19.59
CA VAL A 99 -18.21 -42.32 20.72
C VAL A 99 -19.71 -42.44 20.52
N LYS A 100 -20.43 -42.80 21.57
CA LYS A 100 -21.91 -42.88 21.50
C LYS A 100 -22.45 -41.50 21.11
N PRO A 101 -23.30 -41.43 20.05
CA PRO A 101 -23.82 -40.14 19.61
C PRO A 101 -24.66 -39.47 20.69
N ALA A 102 -24.51 -38.16 20.86
CA ALA A 102 -25.44 -37.36 21.64
C ALA A 102 -26.74 -37.21 20.81
N VAL A 103 -27.89 -37.16 21.49
CA VAL A 103 -29.19 -37.01 20.80
C VAL A 103 -29.24 -35.64 20.15
N PHE A 104 -29.37 -35.58 18.84
CA PHE A 104 -29.51 -34.33 18.09
C PHE A 104 -30.82 -33.65 18.52
N GLY A 105 -30.73 -32.40 19.00
CA GLY A 105 -31.92 -31.66 19.51
C GLY A 105 -32.10 -31.70 21.03
N ALA A 106 -31.26 -32.43 21.79
CA ALA A 106 -31.21 -32.23 23.24
C ALA A 106 -30.49 -30.87 23.53
N PRO A 107 -30.95 -30.07 24.52
CA PRO A 107 -30.27 -28.86 24.88
C PRO A 107 -28.84 -29.21 25.30
N VAL A 108 -27.88 -28.76 24.53
CA VAL A 108 -26.45 -28.83 24.89
C VAL A 108 -26.28 -27.97 26.13
N VAL A 109 -26.04 -28.58 27.28
CA VAL A 109 -25.56 -27.84 28.45
C VAL A 109 -24.19 -27.33 28.08
N MET A 110 -24.15 -26.08 27.63
CA MET A 110 -22.88 -25.39 27.34
C MET A 110 -22.11 -25.26 28.64
N ASP A 111 -20.90 -25.76 28.64
CA ASP A 111 -19.91 -25.46 29.66
C ASP A 111 -19.81 -23.93 29.79
N GLN A 112 -19.96 -23.41 31.01
CA GLN A 112 -20.15 -21.99 31.29
C GLN A 112 -18.88 -21.15 31.03
N GLY A 113 -17.90 -21.65 30.24
CA GLY A 113 -16.62 -20.99 29.93
C GLY A 113 -16.66 -19.91 28.86
N ASN A 114 -17.73 -19.76 28.05
CA ASN A 114 -17.70 -18.84 26.92
C ASN A 114 -18.99 -18.00 26.78
N LYS A 115 -19.13 -17.00 27.65
CA LYS A 115 -20.31 -16.10 27.72
C LYS A 115 -20.43 -15.06 26.61
N ASN A 116 -19.68 -15.15 25.49
CA ASN A 116 -19.62 -14.09 24.46
C ASN A 116 -19.95 -14.54 23.03
N ALA A 117 -20.62 -15.66 22.83
CA ALA A 117 -21.15 -15.99 21.52
C ALA A 117 -22.49 -15.25 21.31
N VAL A 118 -22.51 -14.23 20.47
CA VAL A 118 -23.74 -13.59 20.01
C VAL A 118 -24.24 -14.37 18.80
N ILE A 119 -25.33 -15.13 18.97
CA ILE A 119 -26.09 -15.72 17.84
C ILE A 119 -26.98 -14.58 17.30
N ASP A 120 -26.74 -14.14 16.07
CA ASP A 120 -27.63 -13.21 15.38
C ASP A 120 -28.86 -14.01 14.85
N PRO A 121 -30.07 -13.79 15.38
CA PRO A 121 -31.25 -14.56 14.98
C PRO A 121 -31.85 -14.14 13.63
N LYS A 122 -31.19 -13.24 12.86
CA LYS A 122 -31.71 -12.67 11.60
C LYS A 122 -30.99 -13.11 10.33
N SER A 123 -30.11 -14.11 10.39
CA SER A 123 -29.52 -14.66 9.18
C SER A 123 -30.56 -15.45 8.37
N GLU A 124 -30.96 -14.95 7.21
CA GLU A 124 -31.88 -15.62 6.29
C GLU A 124 -31.26 -16.82 5.55
N SER A 125 -29.95 -17.04 5.69
CA SER A 125 -29.21 -18.12 5.02
C SER A 125 -28.78 -19.18 6.02
N LYS A 126 -29.37 -20.39 5.91
CA LYS A 126 -29.02 -21.56 6.73
C LYS A 126 -27.54 -21.95 6.67
N GLU A 127 -26.87 -21.59 5.62
CA GLU A 127 -25.44 -21.83 5.41
C GLU A 127 -24.56 -21.10 6.44
N TYR A 128 -25.06 -20.00 7.01
CA TYR A 128 -24.37 -19.18 8.00
C TYR A 128 -24.80 -19.40 9.44
N GLU A 129 -25.85 -20.22 9.70
CA GLU A 129 -26.33 -20.51 11.05
C GLU A 129 -25.32 -21.27 11.91
N SER A 130 -24.35 -21.95 11.28
CA SER A 130 -23.28 -22.69 11.97
C SER A 130 -22.00 -21.84 12.21
N VAL A 131 -21.93 -20.62 11.70
CA VAL A 131 -20.76 -19.77 11.87
C VAL A 131 -20.83 -19.06 13.22
N VAL A 132 -19.94 -19.44 14.13
CA VAL A 132 -19.78 -18.76 15.42
C VAL A 132 -19.04 -17.46 15.20
N TYR A 133 -19.74 -16.33 15.22
CA TYR A 133 -19.12 -15.02 15.15
C TYR A 133 -18.49 -14.68 16.51
N LYS A 134 -17.18 -14.58 16.53
CA LYS A 134 -16.44 -14.07 17.68
C LYS A 134 -16.46 -12.55 17.66
N LYS A 135 -16.42 -11.94 18.85
CA LYS A 135 -16.21 -10.49 18.94
C LYS A 135 -14.88 -10.15 18.27
N PHE A 136 -14.93 -9.21 17.31
CA PHE A 136 -13.75 -8.76 16.63
C PHE A 136 -12.83 -7.99 17.60
N ASP A 137 -11.62 -8.44 17.77
CA ASP A 137 -10.63 -7.92 18.73
C ASP A 137 -9.38 -7.39 18.02
N ASN A 138 -9.61 -6.58 16.96
CA ASN A 138 -8.59 -5.90 16.14
C ASN A 138 -7.42 -6.82 15.72
N PRO A 139 -7.67 -7.96 15.08
CA PRO A 139 -6.62 -8.92 14.73
C PRO A 139 -5.59 -8.37 13.73
N GLN A 140 -5.89 -7.25 13.02
CA GLN A 140 -4.91 -6.57 12.18
C GLN A 140 -3.64 -6.17 12.97
N TYR A 141 -3.74 -5.83 14.25
CA TYR A 141 -2.57 -5.45 15.05
C TYR A 141 -1.60 -6.61 15.33
N LYS A 142 -2.05 -7.85 15.14
CA LYS A 142 -1.22 -9.06 15.24
C LYS A 142 -0.78 -9.58 13.87
N SER A 143 -1.17 -8.90 12.79
CA SER A 143 -0.94 -9.32 11.41
C SER A 143 0.34 -8.75 10.82
N SER A 144 0.78 -9.32 9.70
CA SER A 144 1.83 -8.77 8.86
C SER A 144 1.28 -7.89 7.73
N LEU A 145 0.06 -7.36 7.86
CA LEU A 145 -0.50 -6.36 6.94
C LEU A 145 0.31 -5.06 6.95
N ASN A 146 0.37 -4.42 5.80
CA ASN A 146 0.87 -3.07 5.68
C ASN A 146 -0.07 -2.08 6.38
N ILE A 147 0.50 -1.19 7.18
CA ILE A 147 -0.20 0.00 7.66
C ILE A 147 -0.21 1.01 6.50
N PRO A 148 -1.36 1.54 6.07
CA PRO A 148 -1.43 2.57 5.04
C PRO A 148 -0.46 3.72 5.34
N PHE A 149 0.39 4.06 4.36
CA PHE A 149 1.43 5.05 4.57
C PHE A 149 0.90 6.46 4.37
N THR A 150 0.73 7.19 5.48
CA THR A 150 0.64 8.65 5.46
C THR A 150 1.61 9.24 6.48
N HIS A 151 2.24 10.35 6.14
CA HIS A 151 3.18 11.03 7.03
C HIS A 151 2.55 11.42 8.37
N ALA A 152 1.24 11.75 8.36
CA ALA A 152 0.50 12.10 9.56
C ALA A 152 0.37 10.91 10.52
N VAL A 153 -0.13 9.75 10.03
CA VAL A 153 -0.29 8.54 10.84
C VAL A 153 1.06 8.01 11.33
N TYR A 154 2.07 8.00 10.45
CA TYR A 154 3.41 7.51 10.80
C TYR A 154 4.11 8.40 11.84
N SER A 155 3.79 9.69 11.88
CA SER A 155 4.31 10.57 12.92
C SER A 155 3.85 10.19 14.33
N GLU A 156 2.73 9.48 14.47
CA GLU A 156 2.25 8.95 15.75
C GLU A 156 3.08 7.75 16.23
N PHE A 157 3.67 6.99 15.30
CA PHE A 157 4.52 5.82 15.59
C PHE A 157 5.99 6.22 15.79
N ASP A 158 6.46 7.22 15.07
CA ASP A 158 7.87 7.63 15.03
C ASP A 158 8.53 7.77 16.41
N PRO A 159 7.91 8.40 17.43
CA PRO A 159 8.51 8.53 18.75
C PRO A 159 8.83 7.17 19.40
N SER A 160 7.93 6.20 19.29
CA SER A 160 8.09 4.85 19.86
C SER A 160 9.11 4.03 19.08
N LEU A 161 9.10 4.13 17.75
CA LEU A 161 9.99 3.38 16.87
C LEU A 161 11.44 3.88 16.92
N ASN A 162 11.65 5.13 17.29
CA ASN A 162 12.96 5.79 17.27
C ASN A 162 13.57 6.04 18.66
N GLN A 163 13.10 5.37 19.72
CA GLN A 163 13.76 5.40 21.01
C GLN A 163 15.20 4.86 20.91
N VAL A 164 16.12 5.43 21.71
CA VAL A 164 17.50 4.91 21.76
C VAL A 164 17.46 3.46 22.22
N GLY A 165 18.07 2.57 21.45
CA GLY A 165 18.11 1.13 21.73
C GLY A 165 17.06 0.30 21.00
N THR A 166 16.06 0.90 20.33
CA THR A 166 15.15 0.12 19.48
C THR A 166 15.89 -0.44 18.27
N ASN A 167 15.69 -1.74 17.98
CA ASN A 167 16.21 -2.40 16.77
C ASN A 167 15.15 -2.36 15.65
N ASN A 168 14.78 -1.15 15.23
CA ASN A 168 13.78 -0.94 14.20
C ASN A 168 14.39 -0.28 12.96
N HIS A 169 13.79 -0.53 11.79
CA HIS A 169 14.25 -0.09 10.47
C HIS A 169 13.17 0.79 9.82
N THR A 170 13.20 2.09 10.12
CA THR A 170 12.13 3.03 9.76
C THR A 170 12.21 3.58 8.34
N ALA A 171 13.27 3.31 7.60
CA ALA A 171 13.42 3.83 6.25
C ALA A 171 12.50 3.12 5.24
N SER A 172 12.34 1.80 5.32
CA SER A 172 11.50 1.03 4.38
C SER A 172 10.03 1.06 4.79
N LYS A 173 9.17 1.65 3.97
CA LYS A 173 7.72 1.81 4.17
C LYS A 173 6.94 1.24 2.99
N PRO A 174 5.66 0.83 3.18
CA PRO A 174 4.89 0.79 4.43
C PRO A 174 5.45 -0.15 5.49
N TYR A 175 5.21 0.16 6.79
CA TYR A 175 5.46 -0.77 7.89
C TYR A 175 4.37 -1.83 7.94
N VAL A 176 4.72 -3.03 8.42
CA VAL A 176 3.73 -4.02 8.81
C VAL A 176 3.35 -3.86 10.28
N TYR A 177 2.11 -4.22 10.65
CA TYR A 177 1.64 -4.08 12.04
C TYR A 177 2.56 -4.75 13.04
N THR A 178 3.04 -5.96 12.75
CA THR A 178 3.96 -6.71 13.63
C THR A 178 5.31 -6.01 13.88
N GLU A 179 5.75 -5.11 12.99
CA GLU A 179 6.96 -4.30 13.22
C GLU A 179 6.69 -3.17 14.22
N VAL A 180 5.52 -2.53 14.11
CA VAL A 180 5.13 -1.40 14.96
C VAL A 180 4.73 -1.87 16.35
N THR A 181 3.96 -2.96 16.45
CA THR A 181 3.46 -3.48 17.73
C THR A 181 4.56 -3.99 18.66
N LYS A 182 5.77 -4.20 18.15
CA LYS A 182 6.96 -4.48 19.00
C LYS A 182 7.32 -3.33 19.95
N TYR A 183 6.95 -2.09 19.59
CA TYR A 183 7.39 -0.87 20.27
C TYR A 183 6.23 0.04 20.70
N GLN A 184 5.04 -0.20 20.17
CA GLN A 184 3.84 0.57 20.49
C GLN A 184 2.61 -0.32 20.57
N ASP A 185 1.89 -0.23 21.69
CA ASP A 185 0.61 -0.91 21.85
C ASP A 185 -0.48 -0.16 21.07
N LEU A 186 -0.70 -0.61 19.82
CA LEU A 186 -1.71 -0.03 18.93
C LEU A 186 -3.13 -0.32 19.43
N GLU A 187 -3.36 -1.47 20.04
CA GLU A 187 -4.66 -1.84 20.56
C GLU A 187 -5.06 -0.97 21.76
N ALA A 188 -4.15 -0.75 22.71
CA ALA A 188 -4.38 0.16 23.82
C ALA A 188 -4.58 1.60 23.34
N THR A 189 -3.80 2.04 22.35
CA THR A 189 -3.96 3.37 21.72
C THR A 189 -5.33 3.52 21.08
N TYR A 190 -5.79 2.51 20.33
CA TYR A 190 -7.10 2.48 19.72
C TYR A 190 -8.21 2.51 20.77
N LYS A 191 -8.16 1.61 21.77
CA LYS A 191 -9.17 1.54 22.86
C LYS A 191 -9.29 2.85 23.63
N LYS A 192 -8.18 3.55 23.88
CA LYS A 192 -8.15 4.85 24.57
C LYS A 192 -8.91 5.93 23.78
N ASN A 193 -8.93 5.84 22.46
CA ASN A 193 -9.57 6.82 21.61
C ASN A 193 -11.04 6.50 21.30
N LEU A 194 -11.61 5.39 21.81
CA LEU A 194 -13.02 5.06 21.60
C LEU A 194 -13.95 6.02 22.34
N LEU A 195 -15.04 6.40 21.67
CA LEU A 195 -16.12 7.16 22.28
C LEU A 195 -17.18 6.23 22.87
N ASN A 196 -17.78 6.65 23.98
CA ASN A 196 -18.89 5.88 24.56
C ASN A 196 -20.15 6.00 23.68
N LYS A 197 -20.32 5.09 22.73
CA LYS A 197 -21.45 4.99 21.81
C LYS A 197 -22.12 3.64 21.96
N GLN A 198 -23.41 3.62 22.33
CA GLN A 198 -24.16 2.38 22.59
C GLN A 198 -24.92 1.88 21.36
N SER A 199 -25.47 2.79 20.54
CA SER A 199 -26.22 2.40 19.35
C SER A 199 -25.30 1.79 18.29
N TRP A 200 -25.84 0.83 17.51
CA TRP A 200 -25.11 0.23 16.39
C TRP A 200 -24.55 1.29 15.43
N PHE A 201 -25.41 2.21 14.99
CA PHE A 201 -24.99 3.30 14.09
C PHE A 201 -23.90 4.19 14.71
N GLY A 202 -24.06 4.55 15.99
CA GLY A 202 -23.07 5.35 16.69
C GLY A 202 -21.70 4.64 16.81
N ARG A 203 -21.68 3.33 17.08
CA ARG A 203 -20.41 2.58 17.11
C ARG A 203 -19.76 2.53 15.73
N LYS A 204 -20.53 2.22 14.67
CA LYS A 204 -20.00 2.14 13.29
C LYS A 204 -19.49 3.46 12.76
N LEU A 205 -20.21 4.55 13.04
CA LEU A 205 -19.78 5.89 12.60
C LEU A 205 -18.52 6.39 13.33
N TRP A 206 -18.37 6.08 14.63
CA TRP A 206 -17.37 6.73 15.46
C TRP A 206 -16.21 5.83 15.90
N ASN A 207 -16.36 4.53 15.93
CA ASN A 207 -15.42 3.67 16.62
C ASN A 207 -14.96 2.45 15.81
N GLU A 208 -15.85 1.79 15.09
CA GLU A 208 -15.67 0.44 14.59
C GLU A 208 -15.60 0.40 13.06
N HIS A 209 -15.01 -0.65 12.51
CA HIS A 209 -15.17 -0.99 11.11
C HIS A 209 -16.65 -1.18 10.77
N LEU A 210 -17.05 -0.84 9.53
CA LEU A 210 -18.44 -1.06 9.09
C LEU A 210 -18.79 -2.54 9.16
N ILE A 211 -17.96 -3.39 8.59
CA ILE A 211 -18.05 -4.85 8.69
C ILE A 211 -16.74 -5.35 9.30
N ALA A 212 -16.82 -6.22 10.29
CA ALA A 212 -15.70 -6.90 10.88
C ALA A 212 -16.13 -8.32 11.24
N LEU A 213 -15.52 -9.31 10.60
CA LEU A 213 -15.81 -10.72 10.79
C LEU A 213 -14.55 -11.48 11.15
N GLN A 214 -14.70 -12.48 12.01
CA GLN A 214 -13.61 -13.35 12.43
C GLN A 214 -14.12 -14.77 12.63
N GLY A 215 -13.57 -15.72 11.89
CA GLY A 215 -13.70 -17.15 12.08
C GLY A 215 -12.50 -17.76 12.80
N ASP A 216 -12.36 -19.06 12.76
CA ASP A 216 -11.24 -19.77 13.39
C ASP A 216 -9.93 -19.59 12.63
N ILE A 217 -10.00 -19.55 11.29
CA ILE A 217 -8.83 -19.47 10.39
C ILE A 217 -8.78 -18.20 9.55
N TYR A 218 -9.76 -17.30 9.70
CA TYR A 218 -9.81 -16.06 8.92
C TYR A 218 -10.38 -14.91 9.72
N TRP A 219 -10.03 -13.72 9.29
CA TRP A 219 -10.69 -12.49 9.69
C TRP A 219 -10.66 -11.50 8.51
N PHE A 220 -11.63 -10.63 8.43
CA PHE A 220 -11.61 -9.51 7.51
C PHE A 220 -12.43 -8.33 8.02
N THR A 221 -12.08 -7.15 7.53
CA THR A 221 -12.84 -5.91 7.70
C THR A 221 -13.16 -5.34 6.34
N MET A 222 -14.30 -4.66 6.26
CA MET A 222 -14.72 -3.92 5.08
C MET A 222 -15.22 -2.56 5.52
N ASP A 223 -14.69 -1.51 4.90
CA ASP A 223 -14.99 -0.13 5.20
C ASP A 223 -15.23 0.68 3.94
N PRO A 224 -16.15 1.67 3.97
CA PRO A 224 -16.27 2.62 2.89
C PRO A 224 -15.07 3.58 2.89
N ILE A 225 -14.63 3.99 1.71
CA ILE A 225 -13.65 5.05 1.51
C ILE A 225 -14.39 6.31 1.10
N PHE A 226 -14.11 7.41 1.76
CA PHE A 226 -14.60 8.73 1.44
C PHE A 226 -13.45 9.73 1.29
N ASP A 227 -13.55 10.62 0.34
CA ASP A 227 -12.79 11.87 0.30
C ASP A 227 -13.69 12.94 -0.32
N PHE A 228 -14.45 13.62 0.55
CA PHE A 228 -15.35 14.70 0.16
C PHE A 228 -14.73 16.01 0.61
N ARG A 229 -14.38 16.86 -0.33
CA ARG A 229 -13.83 18.19 -0.07
C ARG A 229 -14.60 19.23 -0.85
N LEU A 230 -14.77 20.37 -0.22
CA LEU A 230 -15.26 21.59 -0.85
C LEU A 230 -14.30 22.72 -0.50
N GLY A 231 -14.01 23.57 -1.46
CA GLY A 231 -13.06 24.65 -1.25
C GLY A 231 -13.14 25.73 -2.32
N LYS A 232 -12.24 26.69 -2.19
CA LYS A 232 -12.09 27.79 -3.13
C LYS A 232 -10.62 28.18 -3.29
N ASP A 233 -10.19 28.36 -4.52
CA ASP A 233 -8.98 29.10 -4.85
C ASP A 233 -9.34 30.58 -4.98
N PHE A 234 -8.90 31.38 -4.00
CA PHE A 234 -9.19 32.81 -3.97
C PHE A 234 -8.41 33.61 -5.02
N SER A 235 -7.46 32.97 -5.68
CA SER A 235 -6.57 33.57 -6.66
C SER A 235 -6.97 33.24 -8.09
N SER A 236 -7.92 32.33 -8.27
CA SER A 236 -8.42 31.91 -9.58
C SER A 236 -9.48 32.88 -10.09
N GLU A 237 -9.38 33.24 -11.37
CA GLU A 237 -10.42 34.00 -12.11
C GLU A 237 -11.34 33.04 -12.89
N THR A 238 -10.93 31.78 -13.08
CA THR A 238 -11.63 30.81 -13.91
C THR A 238 -12.42 29.78 -13.13
N VAL A 239 -12.00 29.46 -11.89
CA VAL A 239 -12.58 28.42 -11.07
C VAL A 239 -13.28 29.00 -9.83
N ASP A 240 -14.61 29.00 -9.82
CA ASP A 240 -15.40 29.51 -8.70
C ASP A 240 -15.24 28.69 -7.41
N ASN A 241 -15.15 27.36 -7.54
CA ASN A 241 -15.01 26.44 -6.42
C ASN A 241 -14.19 25.21 -6.79
N THR A 242 -13.51 24.67 -5.81
CA THR A 242 -12.79 23.40 -5.91
C THR A 242 -13.57 22.31 -5.18
N PHE A 243 -13.46 21.08 -5.64
CA PHE A 243 -14.06 19.94 -4.95
C PHE A 243 -13.27 18.65 -5.21
N VAL A 244 -13.40 17.70 -4.30
CA VAL A 244 -13.05 16.29 -4.49
C VAL A 244 -14.23 15.46 -4.00
N ASN A 245 -14.61 14.47 -4.78
CA ASN A 245 -15.69 13.54 -4.47
C ASN A 245 -15.21 12.12 -4.77
N THR A 246 -14.66 11.46 -3.75
CA THR A 246 -14.17 10.10 -3.82
C THR A 246 -15.10 9.16 -3.08
N ARG A 247 -15.43 8.03 -3.73
CA ARG A 247 -16.19 6.94 -3.18
C ARG A 247 -15.50 5.63 -3.45
N GLY A 248 -15.45 4.77 -2.46
CA GLY A 248 -14.77 3.50 -2.61
C GLY A 248 -15.00 2.54 -1.47
N ILE A 249 -14.26 1.47 -1.52
CA ILE A 249 -14.28 0.38 -0.54
C ILE A 249 -12.83 -0.02 -0.22
N ASN A 250 -12.58 -0.26 1.06
CA ASN A 250 -11.37 -0.87 1.56
C ASN A 250 -11.71 -2.20 2.22
N VAL A 251 -11.05 -3.27 1.80
CA VAL A 251 -11.17 -4.61 2.39
C VAL A 251 -9.78 -5.06 2.81
N GLN A 252 -9.65 -5.53 4.03
CA GLN A 252 -8.41 -6.11 4.52
C GLN A 252 -8.68 -7.31 5.40
N GLY A 253 -7.76 -8.27 5.42
CA GLY A 253 -7.96 -9.48 6.19
C GLY A 253 -6.75 -10.39 6.24
N GLY A 254 -6.93 -11.52 6.91
CA GLY A 254 -5.94 -12.58 7.05
C GLY A 254 -6.56 -13.96 6.96
N LEU A 255 -5.79 -14.89 6.40
CA LEU A 255 -6.08 -16.32 6.34
C LEU A 255 -4.97 -17.07 7.06
N GLY A 256 -5.33 -17.72 8.18
CA GLY A 256 -4.34 -18.27 9.10
C GLY A 256 -3.48 -17.17 9.72
N GLU A 257 -2.21 -17.50 10.00
CA GLU A 257 -1.23 -16.61 10.63
C GLU A 257 -0.18 -16.06 9.65
N GLN A 258 -0.27 -16.45 8.38
CA GLN A 258 0.80 -16.18 7.41
C GLN A 258 0.36 -15.42 6.18
N LEU A 259 -0.90 -15.55 5.76
CA LEU A 259 -1.41 -14.92 4.55
C LEU A 259 -2.33 -13.75 4.89
N PHE A 260 -2.02 -12.57 4.39
CA PHE A 260 -2.78 -11.36 4.61
C PHE A 260 -3.02 -10.63 3.30
N PHE A 261 -4.11 -9.88 3.23
CA PHE A 261 -4.45 -9.10 2.04
C PHE A 261 -5.09 -7.77 2.42
N THR A 262 -4.90 -6.80 1.55
CA THR A 262 -5.65 -5.54 1.55
C THR A 262 -5.96 -5.16 0.12
N THR A 263 -7.13 -4.60 -0.11
CA THR A 263 -7.52 -4.00 -1.38
C THR A 263 -8.38 -2.78 -1.14
N SER A 264 -8.05 -1.70 -1.85
CA SER A 264 -8.80 -0.45 -1.86
C SER A 264 -9.10 -0.12 -3.30
N ILE A 265 -10.37 0.11 -3.62
CA ILE A 265 -10.82 0.54 -4.94
C ILE A 265 -11.65 1.80 -4.73
N PHE A 266 -11.33 2.86 -5.46
CA PHE A 266 -12.07 4.11 -5.36
C PHE A 266 -12.10 4.87 -6.68
N GLU A 267 -13.22 5.54 -6.92
CA GLU A 267 -13.42 6.47 -8.01
C GLU A 267 -13.52 7.88 -7.45
N SER A 268 -12.89 8.80 -8.14
CA SER A 268 -12.77 10.17 -7.71
C SER A 268 -13.11 11.13 -8.82
N GLN A 269 -13.82 12.17 -8.46
CA GLN A 269 -14.05 13.33 -9.31
C GLN A 269 -13.53 14.56 -8.59
N GLY A 270 -12.78 15.40 -9.28
CA GLY A 270 -12.18 16.55 -8.61
C GLY A 270 -11.89 17.71 -9.56
N ARG A 271 -11.96 18.90 -8.98
CA ARG A 271 -11.47 20.16 -9.53
C ARG A 271 -10.62 20.83 -8.47
N PHE A 272 -9.39 21.12 -8.82
CA PHE A 272 -8.39 21.61 -7.89
C PHE A 272 -8.12 23.11 -8.13
N ALA A 273 -7.19 23.68 -7.37
CA ALA A 273 -6.67 25.02 -7.64
C ALA A 273 -5.94 25.06 -9.00
N ASP A 274 -5.93 26.21 -9.64
CA ASP A 274 -5.39 26.39 -11.00
C ASP A 274 -4.01 25.81 -11.17
N TYR A 275 -3.07 26.11 -10.26
CA TYR A 275 -1.70 25.61 -10.37
C TYR A 275 -1.59 24.10 -10.34
N TYR A 276 -2.53 23.43 -9.63
CA TYR A 276 -2.57 21.98 -9.54
C TYR A 276 -3.09 21.37 -10.85
N ASN A 277 -4.15 21.95 -11.39
CA ASN A 277 -4.70 21.53 -12.68
C ASN A 277 -3.65 21.72 -13.80
N GLU A 278 -3.00 22.89 -13.87
CA GLU A 278 -1.94 23.15 -14.84
C GLU A 278 -0.77 22.14 -14.73
N TYR A 279 -0.36 21.79 -13.52
CA TYR A 279 0.67 20.77 -13.34
C TYR A 279 0.18 19.39 -13.80
N ALA A 280 -1.04 18.99 -13.44
CA ALA A 280 -1.61 17.71 -13.84
C ALA A 280 -1.72 17.59 -15.37
N GLU A 281 -2.08 18.67 -16.06
CA GLU A 281 -2.14 18.76 -17.52
C GLU A 281 -0.75 18.75 -18.17
N SER A 282 0.23 19.40 -17.55
CA SER A 282 1.61 19.45 -18.06
C SER A 282 2.31 18.08 -18.11
N ILE A 283 1.83 17.13 -17.30
CA ILE A 283 2.32 15.74 -17.25
C ILE A 283 1.35 14.74 -17.90
N ARG A 284 0.39 15.21 -18.71
CA ARG A 284 -0.60 14.37 -19.39
C ARG A 284 0.04 13.23 -20.19
N PRO A 285 -0.66 12.08 -20.33
CA PRO A 285 -0.17 10.98 -21.13
C PRO A 285 -0.46 11.20 -22.62
N ALA A 286 0.17 10.40 -23.49
CA ALA A 286 -0.25 10.24 -24.86
C ALA A 286 -1.67 9.65 -24.95
N GLY A 287 -2.30 9.80 -26.13
CA GLY A 287 -3.59 9.15 -26.40
C GLY A 287 -4.83 9.94 -25.98
N GLY A 288 -4.70 11.26 -25.73
CA GLY A 288 -5.85 12.17 -25.59
C GLY A 288 -6.44 12.30 -24.19
N ASN A 289 -5.93 11.62 -23.18
CA ASN A 289 -6.32 11.90 -21.81
C ASN A 289 -5.76 13.26 -21.36
N PRO A 290 -6.56 14.10 -20.67
CA PRO A 290 -6.22 15.51 -20.43
C PRO A 290 -5.12 15.69 -19.38
N ALA A 291 -5.01 14.79 -18.41
CA ALA A 291 -4.15 15.01 -17.24
C ALA A 291 -3.71 13.70 -16.57
N ILE A 292 -2.67 13.81 -15.74
CA ILE A 292 -2.34 12.83 -14.71
C ILE A 292 -2.48 13.52 -13.35
N ILE A 293 -3.36 13.02 -12.50
CA ILE A 293 -3.48 13.52 -11.14
C ILE A 293 -2.24 13.07 -10.34
N PRO A 294 -1.43 14.00 -9.82
CA PRO A 294 -0.18 13.68 -9.14
C PRO A 294 -0.34 12.67 -8.01
N GLY A 295 0.45 11.60 -8.06
CA GLY A 295 0.39 10.51 -7.09
C GLY A 295 -0.80 9.56 -7.25
N ILE A 296 -1.74 9.81 -8.15
CA ILE A 296 -2.95 9.00 -8.34
C ILE A 296 -2.91 8.27 -9.67
N GLY A 297 -2.98 8.98 -10.81
CA GLY A 297 -2.98 8.33 -12.11
C GLY A 297 -3.64 9.14 -13.21
N ILE A 298 -3.81 8.48 -14.35
CA ILE A 298 -4.41 9.06 -15.56
C ILE A 298 -5.86 9.43 -15.31
N ALA A 299 -6.25 10.60 -15.74
CA ALA A 299 -7.59 11.15 -15.57
C ALA A 299 -8.27 11.37 -16.93
N LYS A 300 -9.60 11.40 -16.90
CA LYS A 300 -10.48 11.79 -17.99
C LYS A 300 -11.14 13.13 -17.67
N ASP A 301 -11.63 13.82 -18.70
CA ASP A 301 -12.41 15.02 -18.50
C ASP A 301 -13.73 14.74 -17.77
N PHE A 302 -14.08 15.62 -16.85
CA PHE A 302 -15.34 15.60 -16.13
C PHE A 302 -15.87 17.03 -15.99
N LYS A 303 -16.98 17.34 -16.65
CA LYS A 303 -17.54 18.70 -16.68
C LYS A 303 -16.49 19.76 -17.07
N THR A 304 -16.70 21.00 -16.64
CA THR A 304 -15.76 22.09 -16.90
C THR A 304 -14.63 22.07 -15.87
N ASP A 305 -13.38 22.04 -16.34
CA ASP A 305 -12.15 22.13 -15.57
C ASP A 305 -12.08 21.15 -14.37
N ALA A 306 -12.65 19.95 -14.56
CA ALA A 306 -12.63 18.88 -13.57
C ALA A 306 -12.22 17.55 -14.19
N TYR A 307 -11.81 16.62 -13.37
CA TYR A 307 -11.27 15.33 -13.78
C TYR A 307 -12.02 14.19 -13.12
N ASP A 308 -12.12 13.07 -13.83
CA ASP A 308 -12.58 11.77 -13.35
C ASP A 308 -11.39 10.80 -13.34
N PHE A 309 -11.05 10.25 -12.18
CA PHE A 309 -9.85 9.44 -12.02
C PHE A 309 -10.09 8.28 -11.04
N PRO A 310 -10.06 7.04 -11.54
CA PRO A 310 -10.09 5.86 -10.71
C PRO A 310 -8.71 5.63 -10.06
N SER A 311 -8.69 4.98 -8.91
CA SER A 311 -7.46 4.46 -8.32
C SER A 311 -7.71 3.17 -7.55
N ALA A 312 -6.65 2.37 -7.41
CA ALA A 312 -6.67 1.15 -6.64
C ALA A 312 -5.32 0.97 -5.94
N ASP A 313 -5.36 0.41 -4.74
CA ASP A 313 -4.20 -0.14 -4.03
C ASP A 313 -4.55 -1.56 -3.59
N ALA A 314 -3.67 -2.52 -3.83
CA ALA A 314 -3.88 -3.90 -3.43
C ALA A 314 -2.57 -4.55 -2.99
N ASN A 315 -2.63 -5.39 -1.96
CA ASN A 315 -1.48 -6.13 -1.47
C ASN A 315 -1.89 -7.52 -1.02
N LEU A 316 -1.17 -8.51 -1.51
CA LEU A 316 -1.16 -9.86 -0.99
C LEU A 316 0.18 -10.09 -0.28
N MET A 317 0.14 -10.48 0.97
CA MET A 317 1.31 -10.60 1.83
C MET A 317 1.39 -11.99 2.40
N PHE A 318 2.56 -12.61 2.24
CA PHE A 318 2.84 -13.93 2.77
C PHE A 318 4.06 -13.87 3.69
N ALA A 319 3.85 -14.24 4.95
CA ALA A 319 4.90 -14.27 5.99
C ALA A 319 5.16 -15.73 6.43
N PRO A 320 5.90 -16.53 5.62
CA PRO A 320 6.16 -17.94 5.92
C PRO A 320 7.00 -18.12 7.19
N ALA A 321 7.76 -17.11 7.57
CA ALA A 321 8.57 -17.11 8.80
C ALA A 321 8.68 -15.69 9.37
N LYS A 322 9.04 -15.57 10.64
CA LYS A 322 9.15 -14.29 11.36
C LYS A 322 10.20 -13.33 10.79
N PHE A 323 11.13 -13.84 9.99
CA PHE A 323 12.22 -13.05 9.41
C PHE A 323 12.03 -12.70 7.95
N ILE A 324 11.00 -13.24 7.27
CA ILE A 324 10.73 -12.98 5.85
C ILE A 324 9.26 -12.63 5.62
N ASN A 325 9.04 -11.60 4.82
CA ASN A 325 7.72 -11.16 4.37
C ASN A 325 7.78 -10.90 2.86
N LEU A 326 6.94 -11.60 2.12
CA LEU A 326 6.78 -11.48 0.67
C LEU A 326 5.51 -10.69 0.39
N GLN A 327 5.57 -9.76 -0.54
CA GLN A 327 4.44 -8.91 -0.92
C GLN A 327 4.31 -8.85 -2.43
N LEU A 328 3.15 -9.20 -2.93
CA LEU A 328 2.73 -8.91 -4.30
C LEU A 328 1.69 -7.80 -4.23
N GLY A 329 1.98 -6.66 -4.82
CA GLY A 329 1.11 -5.50 -4.65
C GLY A 329 0.96 -4.63 -5.90
N TYR A 330 -0.05 -3.79 -5.85
CA TYR A 330 -0.24 -2.62 -6.68
C TYR A 330 -0.38 -1.43 -5.74
N GLY A 331 0.53 -0.47 -5.80
CA GLY A 331 0.58 0.63 -4.82
C GLY A 331 1.91 1.38 -4.88
N ARG A 332 2.27 2.04 -3.78
CA ARG A 332 3.47 2.88 -3.66
C ARG A 332 4.39 2.35 -2.58
N ASN A 333 5.69 2.54 -2.77
CA ASN A 333 6.71 2.25 -1.78
C ASN A 333 7.49 3.53 -1.46
N PHE A 334 8.08 3.59 -0.27
CA PHE A 334 8.88 4.73 0.15
C PHE A 334 10.13 4.25 0.90
N ILE A 335 11.30 4.77 0.53
CA ILE A 335 12.58 4.45 1.18
C ILE A 335 13.23 5.74 1.69
N GLY A 336 13.08 6.01 2.98
CA GLY A 336 13.65 7.18 3.64
C GLY A 336 13.11 7.40 5.05
N ASP A 337 13.82 8.17 5.86
CA ASP A 337 13.37 8.64 7.18
C ASP A 337 12.77 10.07 7.11
N GLY A 338 12.85 10.70 5.95
CA GLY A 338 12.41 12.05 5.68
C GLY A 338 10.94 12.22 5.32
N TYR A 339 10.57 13.46 5.02
CA TYR A 339 9.31 13.83 4.36
C TYR A 339 9.41 13.53 2.86
N ARG A 340 10.54 13.84 2.25
CA ARG A 340 10.91 13.43 0.89
C ARG A 340 11.79 12.20 0.91
N SER A 341 11.93 11.57 -0.23
CA SER A 341 12.96 10.57 -0.47
C SER A 341 13.74 10.91 -1.74
N LEU A 342 15.06 10.76 -1.69
CA LEU A 342 15.93 10.84 -2.86
C LEU A 342 16.14 9.47 -3.51
N PHE A 343 15.62 8.38 -2.89
CA PHE A 343 15.70 7.01 -3.40
C PHE A 343 14.40 6.60 -4.08
N THR A 344 13.39 6.28 -3.30
CA THR A 344 12.05 5.92 -3.77
C THR A 344 11.03 6.69 -2.94
N GLY A 345 10.29 7.57 -3.59
CA GLY A 345 9.21 8.36 -3.04
C GLY A 345 7.84 7.76 -3.38
N ASP A 346 6.80 8.30 -2.76
CA ASP A 346 5.41 7.90 -2.96
C ASP A 346 4.58 8.98 -3.69
N ALA A 347 5.27 9.94 -4.31
CA ALA A 347 4.61 11.03 -5.05
C ALA A 347 4.21 10.65 -6.48
N ALA A 348 4.73 9.54 -7.02
CA ALA A 348 4.32 8.98 -8.31
C ALA A 348 3.04 8.13 -8.18
N SER A 349 2.39 7.88 -9.33
CA SER A 349 1.22 7.00 -9.42
C SER A 349 1.53 5.58 -8.90
N PRO A 350 0.52 4.83 -8.43
CA PRO A 350 0.69 3.44 -8.05
C PRO A 350 1.20 2.57 -9.21
N TYR A 351 1.98 1.54 -8.88
CA TYR A 351 2.55 0.58 -9.82
C TYR A 351 2.51 -0.85 -9.27
N PRO A 352 2.46 -1.89 -10.13
CA PRO A 352 2.64 -3.25 -9.71
C PRO A 352 4.04 -3.47 -9.15
N TYR A 353 4.16 -4.24 -8.08
CA TYR A 353 5.46 -4.59 -7.51
C TYR A 353 5.47 -5.96 -6.83
N PHE A 354 6.64 -6.56 -6.78
CA PHE A 354 6.98 -7.67 -5.90
C PHE A 354 8.05 -7.22 -4.92
N LYS A 355 7.82 -7.40 -3.62
CA LYS A 355 8.74 -6.96 -2.57
C LYS A 355 9.06 -8.09 -1.60
N ILE A 356 10.33 -8.23 -1.26
CA ILE A 356 10.86 -9.17 -0.29
C ILE A 356 11.47 -8.36 0.85
N ASN A 357 10.97 -8.54 2.06
CA ASN A 357 11.58 -7.99 3.27
C ASN A 357 12.16 -9.15 4.08
N THR A 358 13.46 -9.11 4.33
CA THR A 358 14.15 -10.05 5.21
C THR A 358 14.72 -9.30 6.40
N THR A 359 14.35 -9.71 7.62
CA THR A 359 14.80 -9.04 8.85
C THR A 359 15.42 -10.07 9.78
N PHE A 360 16.68 -9.90 10.08
CA PHE A 360 17.42 -10.77 10.99
C PHE A 360 18.49 -9.97 11.74
N TRP A 361 18.80 -10.38 12.96
CA TRP A 361 19.80 -9.73 13.82
C TRP A 361 19.55 -8.21 13.91
N LYS A 362 20.40 -7.38 13.32
CA LYS A 362 20.33 -5.91 13.26
C LYS A 362 20.15 -5.39 11.83
N ILE A 363 19.74 -6.25 10.91
CA ILE A 363 19.64 -5.96 9.48
C ILE A 363 18.20 -6.15 9.04
N LYS A 364 17.70 -5.21 8.21
CA LYS A 364 16.54 -5.39 7.36
C LYS A 364 16.99 -5.18 5.92
N TYR A 365 16.72 -6.16 5.08
CA TYR A 365 17.02 -6.11 3.67
C TYR A 365 15.72 -6.14 2.86
N THR A 366 15.49 -5.12 2.08
CA THR A 366 14.30 -4.93 1.24
C THR A 366 14.71 -4.99 -0.22
N ASN A 367 14.12 -5.90 -0.97
CA ASN A 367 14.24 -5.98 -2.41
C ASN A 367 12.88 -5.66 -3.00
N THR A 368 12.82 -4.77 -3.99
CA THR A 368 11.57 -4.39 -4.66
C THR A 368 11.77 -4.43 -6.16
N TYR A 369 10.88 -5.16 -6.84
CA TYR A 369 10.82 -5.28 -8.30
C TYR A 369 9.54 -4.59 -8.74
N MET A 370 9.63 -3.67 -9.70
CA MET A 370 8.54 -2.77 -10.08
C MET A 370 8.32 -2.80 -11.58
N TRP A 371 7.05 -2.80 -11.98
CA TRP A 371 6.59 -2.67 -13.37
C TRP A 371 6.08 -1.26 -13.58
N LEU A 372 6.79 -0.47 -14.35
CA LEU A 372 6.55 0.95 -14.56
C LEU A 372 6.07 1.22 -15.98
N LYS A 373 5.59 2.43 -16.21
CA LYS A 373 5.15 2.90 -17.54
C LYS A 373 5.80 4.23 -17.90
N ASP A 374 6.14 4.35 -19.17
CA ASP A 374 6.42 5.62 -19.84
C ASP A 374 5.22 5.94 -20.74
N VAL A 375 4.54 7.03 -20.46
CA VAL A 375 3.26 7.40 -21.08
C VAL A 375 3.41 8.54 -22.11
N ARG A 376 4.65 8.87 -22.46
CA ARG A 376 4.93 9.90 -23.48
C ARG A 376 4.64 9.38 -24.89
N PRO A 377 4.35 10.28 -25.86
CA PRO A 377 4.10 9.88 -27.23
C PRO A 377 5.20 9.00 -27.83
N GLU A 378 6.47 9.36 -27.60
CA GLU A 378 7.62 8.67 -28.19
C GLU A 378 7.85 7.24 -27.62
N ALA A 379 7.20 6.91 -26.52
CA ALA A 379 7.25 5.61 -25.88
C ALA A 379 5.95 4.81 -26.02
N THR A 380 4.94 5.38 -26.69
CA THR A 380 3.63 4.73 -26.89
C THR A 380 3.63 4.01 -28.22
N ASP A 381 3.09 2.81 -28.27
CA ASP A 381 2.95 2.06 -29.52
C ASP A 381 1.89 2.70 -30.43
N ASP A 382 2.26 2.99 -31.68
CA ASP A 382 1.38 3.64 -32.64
C ASP A 382 0.23 2.74 -33.13
N LEU A 383 0.36 1.40 -32.99
CA LEU A 383 -0.62 0.46 -33.50
C LEU A 383 -1.80 0.24 -32.56
N ASP A 384 -1.52 0.09 -31.28
CA ASP A 384 -2.54 -0.23 -30.27
C ASP A 384 -2.66 0.81 -29.13
N GLY A 385 -1.82 1.84 -29.15
CA GLY A 385 -1.81 2.89 -28.11
C GLY A 385 -1.27 2.42 -26.75
N THR A 386 -0.57 1.28 -26.71
CA THR A 386 -0.02 0.74 -25.47
C THR A 386 1.18 1.55 -25.00
N TYR A 387 1.15 2.01 -23.76
CA TYR A 387 2.25 2.76 -23.14
C TYR A 387 3.51 1.93 -22.97
N GLY A 388 4.65 2.55 -23.17
CA GLY A 388 5.96 1.93 -23.05
C GLY A 388 6.17 1.26 -21.69
N SER A 389 6.63 0.01 -21.72
CA SER A 389 6.95 -0.75 -20.50
C SER A 389 8.40 -0.52 -20.10
N LYS A 390 8.60 -0.26 -18.82
CA LYS A 390 9.92 -0.21 -18.19
C LYS A 390 9.87 -0.88 -16.82
N TYR A 391 11.00 -1.28 -16.34
CA TYR A 391 11.14 -2.04 -15.11
C TYR A 391 12.17 -1.40 -14.21
N MET A 392 11.99 -1.58 -12.92
CA MET A 392 12.95 -1.11 -11.93
C MET A 392 13.12 -2.18 -10.86
N ALA A 393 14.35 -2.46 -10.50
CA ALA A 393 14.68 -3.23 -9.31
C ALA A 393 15.46 -2.37 -8.35
N ASN A 394 15.19 -2.48 -7.05
CA ASN A 394 16.01 -1.85 -6.04
C ASN A 394 16.28 -2.77 -4.85
N HIS A 395 17.46 -2.58 -4.27
CA HIS A 395 17.92 -3.18 -3.04
C HIS A 395 18.12 -2.11 -2.00
N TYR A 396 17.62 -2.33 -0.81
CA TYR A 396 17.88 -1.46 0.34
C TYR A 396 18.26 -2.27 1.56
N LEU A 397 19.52 -2.19 1.97
CA LEU A 397 20.03 -2.80 3.17
C LEU A 397 20.09 -1.76 4.29
N SER A 398 19.33 -1.97 5.37
CA SER A 398 19.36 -1.16 6.57
C SER A 398 20.04 -1.92 7.71
N TRP A 399 21.07 -1.34 8.30
CA TRP A 399 21.84 -1.93 9.38
C TRP A 399 21.90 -1.03 10.61
N ASN A 400 21.38 -1.50 11.74
CA ASN A 400 21.54 -0.85 13.04
C ASN A 400 22.93 -1.15 13.59
N VAL A 401 23.92 -0.36 13.21
CA VAL A 401 25.33 -0.52 13.63
C VAL A 401 25.45 -0.45 15.15
N SER A 402 24.72 0.46 15.77
CA SER A 402 24.67 0.64 17.21
C SER A 402 23.24 0.96 17.70
N LYS A 403 23.07 1.10 19.01
CA LYS A 403 21.80 1.54 19.63
C LYS A 403 21.31 2.91 19.12
N ARG A 404 22.21 3.72 18.54
CA ARG A 404 21.93 5.08 18.08
C ARG A 404 22.09 5.26 16.59
N PHE A 405 22.90 4.47 15.92
CA PHE A 405 23.33 4.71 14.55
C PHE A 405 22.84 3.60 13.61
N ASN A 406 22.10 4.00 12.59
CA ASN A 406 21.66 3.18 11.47
C ASN A 406 22.30 3.66 10.18
N VAL A 407 22.72 2.72 9.35
CA VAL A 407 23.25 2.94 8.00
C VAL A 407 22.36 2.22 7.01
N GLY A 408 22.08 2.88 5.89
CA GLY A 408 21.36 2.33 4.75
C GLY A 408 22.22 2.34 3.49
N LEU A 409 22.23 1.21 2.78
CA LEU A 409 22.83 1.11 1.44
C LEU A 409 21.69 0.87 0.46
N PHE A 410 21.67 1.65 -0.60
CA PHE A 410 20.67 1.61 -1.66
C PHE A 410 21.34 1.37 -3.00
N GLU A 411 20.72 0.53 -3.81
CA GLU A 411 21.08 0.31 -5.19
C GLU A 411 19.80 0.17 -6.00
N SER A 412 19.79 0.68 -7.21
CA SER A 412 18.66 0.58 -8.12
C SER A 412 19.12 0.45 -9.55
N VAL A 413 18.33 -0.21 -10.38
CA VAL A 413 18.52 -0.27 -11.83
C VAL A 413 17.17 -0.11 -12.52
N VAL A 414 17.14 0.71 -13.58
CA VAL A 414 15.98 0.90 -14.46
C VAL A 414 16.33 0.37 -15.85
N TRP A 415 15.45 -0.43 -16.46
CA TRP A 415 15.61 -0.94 -17.82
C TRP A 415 14.28 -0.96 -18.57
N THR A 416 14.36 -1.10 -19.88
CA THR A 416 13.20 -1.10 -20.77
C THR A 416 12.97 -2.45 -21.43
N ASP A 417 11.83 -2.61 -22.04
CA ASP A 417 11.46 -3.77 -22.87
C ASP A 417 12.03 -3.72 -24.29
N THR A 418 13.07 -2.94 -24.52
CA THR A 418 13.70 -2.82 -25.83
C THR A 418 14.21 -4.19 -26.32
N ASN A 419 13.96 -4.50 -27.58
CA ASN A 419 14.32 -5.79 -28.23
C ASN A 419 13.65 -7.03 -27.59
N GLY A 420 12.46 -6.88 -26.99
CA GLY A 420 11.75 -7.99 -26.36
C GLY A 420 12.45 -8.54 -25.12
N ARG A 421 13.25 -7.73 -24.44
CA ARG A 421 13.98 -8.10 -23.23
C ARG A 421 13.03 -8.45 -22.08
N GLY A 422 11.89 -7.78 -22.00
CA GLY A 422 10.91 -7.98 -20.95
C GLY A 422 11.48 -7.73 -19.55
N PHE A 423 10.90 -8.41 -18.58
CA PHE A 423 11.40 -8.42 -17.21
C PHE A 423 12.64 -9.31 -17.11
N ASP A 424 13.81 -8.70 -16.98
CA ASP A 424 15.10 -9.39 -16.99
C ASP A 424 15.39 -10.10 -15.67
N MET A 425 15.38 -11.43 -15.71
CA MET A 425 15.62 -12.29 -14.53
C MET A 425 17.03 -12.13 -13.94
N SER A 426 17.99 -11.56 -14.68
CA SER A 426 19.34 -11.31 -14.18
C SER A 426 19.35 -10.31 -13.01
N PHE A 427 18.36 -9.44 -12.93
CA PHE A 427 18.18 -8.46 -11.85
C PHE A 427 17.34 -8.97 -10.68
N VAL A 428 16.83 -10.22 -10.74
CA VAL A 428 15.99 -10.78 -9.66
C VAL A 428 16.81 -11.37 -8.52
N ASN A 429 18.10 -11.67 -8.75
CA ASN A 429 18.97 -12.17 -7.68
C ASN A 429 19.09 -11.11 -6.55
N PRO A 430 18.57 -11.38 -5.33
CA PRO A 430 18.50 -10.38 -4.29
C PRO A 430 19.85 -10.03 -3.64
N ILE A 431 20.93 -10.69 -4.04
CA ILE A 431 22.28 -10.52 -3.43
C ILE A 431 23.25 -9.90 -4.43
N ILE A 432 22.91 -9.91 -5.72
CA ILE A 432 23.82 -9.45 -6.76
C ILE A 432 23.91 -7.91 -6.76
N PHE A 433 25.11 -7.41 -7.07
CA PHE A 433 25.33 -6.00 -7.29
C PHE A 433 24.93 -5.65 -8.72
N PHE A 434 23.94 -4.78 -8.91
CA PHE A 434 23.31 -4.49 -10.20
C PHE A 434 24.30 -3.93 -11.25
N ARG A 435 25.26 -3.14 -10.80
CA ARG A 435 26.28 -2.59 -11.69
C ARG A 435 27.08 -3.69 -12.43
N SER A 436 27.32 -4.81 -11.75
CA SER A 436 28.03 -5.94 -12.37
C SER A 436 27.18 -6.61 -13.45
N VAL A 437 25.86 -6.70 -13.23
CA VAL A 437 24.91 -7.27 -14.21
C VAL A 437 24.76 -6.34 -15.41
N GLU A 438 24.64 -5.04 -15.16
CA GLU A 438 24.56 -4.03 -16.21
C GLU A 438 25.77 -4.12 -17.17
N PHE A 439 26.97 -4.14 -16.61
CA PHE A 439 28.20 -4.27 -17.43
C PHE A 439 28.28 -5.57 -18.23
N SER A 440 27.78 -6.68 -17.70
CA SER A 440 27.78 -7.98 -18.40
C SER A 440 26.80 -8.00 -19.57
N SER A 441 25.71 -7.23 -19.50
CA SER A 441 24.70 -7.17 -20.56
C SER A 441 25.05 -6.15 -21.65
N SER A 442 25.37 -4.93 -21.28
CA SER A 442 25.88 -3.80 -22.10
C SER A 442 25.96 -2.58 -21.21
N SER A 443 26.97 -1.73 -21.39
CA SER A 443 27.09 -0.45 -20.66
C SER A 443 25.92 0.55 -20.89
N LYS A 444 25.02 0.23 -21.82
CA LYS A 444 23.80 1.02 -22.15
C LYS A 444 22.51 0.26 -21.88
N SER A 445 22.57 -0.89 -21.23
CA SER A 445 21.40 -1.78 -21.08
C SER A 445 20.47 -1.39 -19.94
N GLY A 446 20.85 -0.44 -19.11
CA GLY A 446 20.06 0.04 -17.97
C GLY A 446 20.61 1.32 -17.41
N ASN A 447 19.95 1.86 -16.41
CA ASN A 447 20.37 3.03 -15.64
C ASN A 447 20.52 2.59 -14.17
N ALA A 448 21.76 2.32 -13.75
CA ALA A 448 22.07 1.87 -12.40
C ALA A 448 22.48 3.04 -11.50
N THR A 449 21.91 3.12 -10.32
CA THR A 449 22.14 4.19 -9.35
C THR A 449 22.49 3.62 -7.99
N LEU A 450 23.21 4.40 -7.17
CA LEU A 450 23.65 4.04 -5.84
C LEU A 450 23.17 5.06 -4.82
N GLY A 451 23.00 4.63 -3.57
CA GLY A 451 22.64 5.53 -2.49
C GLY A 451 23.18 5.11 -1.13
N PHE A 452 23.36 6.10 -0.29
CA PHE A 452 23.75 5.93 1.10
C PHE A 452 22.79 6.71 1.98
N ALA A 453 22.30 6.06 3.04
CA ALA A 453 21.45 6.69 4.04
C ALA A 453 22.06 6.54 5.42
N SER A 454 21.78 7.48 6.30
CA SER A 454 22.16 7.39 7.70
C SER A 454 21.08 7.98 8.60
N LYS A 455 20.96 7.41 9.79
CA LYS A 455 20.12 7.97 10.84
C LYS A 455 20.87 7.88 12.17
N TYR A 456 20.87 8.97 12.92
CA TYR A 456 21.48 9.05 14.23
C TYR A 456 20.47 9.50 15.30
N LYS A 457 20.18 8.64 16.27
CA LYS A 457 19.34 8.93 17.44
C LYS A 457 20.17 9.72 18.45
N TRP A 458 20.16 11.06 18.36
CA TRP A 458 20.90 11.92 19.28
C TRP A 458 20.47 11.62 20.72
N ASN A 459 19.16 11.55 20.92
CA ASN A 459 18.52 11.04 22.13
C ASN A 459 17.14 10.46 21.75
N SER A 460 16.33 10.04 22.73
CA SER A 460 14.99 9.50 22.44
C SER A 460 13.97 10.51 21.93
N ARG A 461 14.34 11.79 21.82
CA ARG A 461 13.47 12.86 21.29
C ARG A 461 14.00 13.50 20.02
N VAL A 462 15.28 13.37 19.73
CA VAL A 462 15.91 14.02 18.56
C VAL A 462 16.59 12.98 17.68
N ASN A 463 16.18 12.92 16.44
CA ASN A 463 16.80 12.09 15.40
C ASN A 463 17.31 12.96 14.29
N LEU A 464 18.54 12.68 13.85
CA LEU A 464 19.14 13.24 12.66
C LEU A 464 19.13 12.17 11.57
N TYR A 465 18.87 12.54 10.32
CA TYR A 465 18.91 11.61 9.19
C TYR A 465 19.43 12.29 7.94
N GLY A 466 19.87 11.49 6.99
CA GLY A 466 20.29 11.97 5.69
C GLY A 466 20.32 10.90 4.63
N GLN A 467 20.28 11.32 3.38
CA GLN A 467 20.45 10.48 2.19
C GLN A 467 21.46 11.13 1.27
N PHE A 468 22.23 10.31 0.58
CA PHE A 468 23.06 10.68 -0.56
C PHE A 468 22.72 9.74 -1.70
N PHE A 469 22.36 10.29 -2.85
CA PHE A 469 22.03 9.57 -4.07
C PHE A 469 23.06 9.90 -5.15
N LEU A 470 23.56 8.89 -5.82
CA LEU A 470 24.56 8.98 -6.88
C LEU A 470 24.01 8.31 -8.14
N ASP A 471 23.82 9.10 -9.18
CA ASP A 471 23.36 8.66 -10.49
C ASP A 471 24.58 8.42 -11.43
N GLU A 472 25.34 9.46 -11.74
CA GLU A 472 26.59 9.39 -12.49
C GLU A 472 27.70 10.17 -11.81
N PHE A 473 28.94 9.78 -12.08
CA PHE A 473 30.09 10.36 -11.42
C PHE A 473 31.34 10.31 -12.31
N SER A 474 31.98 11.46 -12.47
CA SER A 474 33.28 11.59 -13.09
C SER A 474 34.32 12.11 -12.06
N LEU A 475 35.19 11.22 -11.62
CA LEU A 475 36.22 11.56 -10.63
C LEU A 475 37.19 12.65 -11.11
N ASP A 476 37.54 12.61 -12.39
CA ASP A 476 38.49 13.58 -12.98
C ASP A 476 37.86 14.97 -13.02
N ASP A 477 36.60 15.08 -13.42
CA ASP A 477 35.88 16.36 -13.40
C ASP A 477 35.66 16.89 -11.98
N MET A 478 35.47 15.99 -11.01
CA MET A 478 35.34 16.40 -9.60
C MET A 478 36.67 16.93 -9.06
N LYS A 479 37.78 16.25 -9.34
CA LYS A 479 39.12 16.71 -8.97
C LYS A 479 39.51 18.04 -9.64
N ALA A 480 39.09 18.22 -10.88
CA ALA A 480 39.28 19.47 -11.62
C ALA A 480 38.45 20.65 -11.10
N GLY A 481 37.43 20.39 -10.27
CA GLY A 481 36.52 21.39 -9.71
C GLY A 481 35.69 22.14 -10.77
N ASN A 482 35.56 21.57 -11.98
CA ASN A 482 34.96 22.21 -13.16
C ASN A 482 33.42 22.25 -13.14
N LYS A 483 32.79 21.65 -12.14
CA LYS A 483 31.32 21.54 -12.01
C LYS A 483 30.67 20.90 -13.23
N SER A 484 31.23 19.79 -13.73
CA SER A 484 30.73 19.04 -14.87
C SER A 484 29.29 18.56 -14.65
N TRP A 485 28.52 18.53 -15.73
CA TRP A 485 27.18 17.94 -15.75
C TRP A 485 27.16 16.43 -15.41
N LYS A 486 28.26 15.71 -15.70
CA LYS A 486 28.42 14.27 -15.44
C LYS A 486 28.35 13.92 -13.96
N ASN A 487 28.58 14.87 -13.06
CA ASN A 487 28.48 14.65 -11.63
C ASN A 487 27.03 14.86 -11.18
N LYS A 488 26.19 13.83 -11.38
CA LYS A 488 24.76 13.79 -11.06
C LYS A 488 24.55 13.13 -9.70
N PHE A 489 24.21 13.95 -8.71
CA PHE A 489 23.96 13.47 -7.35
C PHE A 489 22.94 14.35 -6.61
N ALA A 490 22.41 13.79 -5.53
CA ALA A 490 21.51 14.49 -4.63
C ALA A 490 21.86 14.20 -3.17
N TYR A 491 21.55 15.12 -2.26
CA TYR A 491 21.64 14.87 -0.84
C TYR A 491 20.49 15.49 -0.05
N GLN A 492 20.17 14.82 1.03
CA GLN A 492 19.14 15.20 2.01
C GLN A 492 19.77 15.22 3.39
N LEU A 493 19.43 16.24 4.18
CA LEU A 493 19.74 16.33 5.60
C LEU A 493 18.49 16.72 6.37
N GLY A 494 18.20 16.04 7.47
CA GLY A 494 17.03 16.36 8.24
C GLY A 494 17.14 16.03 9.72
N ALA A 495 16.23 16.61 10.49
CA ALA A 495 16.10 16.40 11.92
C ALA A 495 14.63 16.27 12.30
N LYS A 496 14.32 15.36 13.24
CA LYS A 496 13.01 15.24 13.89
C LYS A 496 13.15 15.46 15.38
N TYR A 497 12.25 16.25 15.95
CA TYR A 497 12.19 16.53 17.38
C TYR A 497 10.81 16.14 17.93
N TYR A 498 10.78 15.03 18.66
CA TYR A 498 9.58 14.46 19.29
C TYR A 498 9.32 15.09 20.65
N ASP A 499 8.05 15.23 21.01
CA ASP A 499 7.62 15.94 22.23
C ASP A 499 8.36 17.29 22.37
N ALA A 500 8.39 18.04 21.27
CA ALA A 500 9.14 19.28 21.15
C ALA A 500 8.77 20.26 22.25
N PHE A 501 9.78 20.90 22.85
CA PHE A 501 9.62 21.83 23.98
C PHE A 501 8.83 21.24 25.18
N LYS A 502 8.87 19.91 25.34
CA LYS A 502 8.12 19.15 26.35
C LYS A 502 6.59 19.13 26.12
N VAL A 503 6.13 19.58 24.97
CA VAL A 503 4.71 19.46 24.55
C VAL A 503 4.49 18.05 24.02
N LYS A 504 3.73 17.25 24.77
CA LYS A 504 3.46 15.86 24.41
C LYS A 504 2.80 15.75 23.05
N ASN A 505 3.25 14.81 22.22
CA ASN A 505 2.76 14.56 20.87
C ASN A 505 2.95 15.72 19.87
N LEU A 506 3.80 16.69 20.17
CA LEU A 506 4.25 17.68 19.20
C LEU A 506 5.54 17.16 18.53
N MET A 507 5.48 16.91 17.25
CA MET A 507 6.66 16.59 16.42
C MET A 507 7.00 17.79 15.55
N LEU A 508 8.26 18.20 15.56
CA LEU A 508 8.84 19.16 14.62
C LEU A 508 9.84 18.44 13.74
N GLN A 509 9.86 18.78 12.46
CA GLN A 509 10.79 18.22 11.48
C GLN A 509 11.34 19.35 10.61
N SER A 510 12.63 19.34 10.37
CA SER A 510 13.32 20.18 9.38
C SER A 510 14.02 19.27 8.40
N GLU A 511 13.92 19.57 7.11
CA GLU A 511 14.53 18.77 6.04
C GLU A 511 15.04 19.70 4.95
N PHE A 512 16.28 19.50 4.53
CA PHE A 512 16.89 20.15 3.40
C PHE A 512 17.22 19.13 2.33
N ASN A 513 16.78 19.38 1.10
CA ASN A 513 17.04 18.57 -0.08
C ASN A 513 17.78 19.41 -1.14
N LEU A 514 18.77 18.81 -1.79
CA LEU A 514 19.42 19.38 -2.95
C LEU A 514 19.60 18.31 -4.01
N VAL A 515 19.16 18.60 -5.23
CA VAL A 515 19.31 17.73 -6.38
C VAL A 515 19.99 18.50 -7.51
N ARG A 516 21.13 18.01 -7.98
CA ARG A 516 21.87 18.63 -9.08
C ARG A 516 21.11 18.52 -10.40
N PRO A 517 21.38 19.44 -11.35
CA PRO A 517 20.87 19.31 -12.71
C PRO A 517 21.21 17.96 -13.33
N TYR A 518 20.30 17.44 -14.15
CA TYR A 518 20.37 16.17 -14.88
C TYR A 518 20.33 14.89 -14.01
N THR A 519 20.30 14.99 -12.69
CA THR A 519 20.08 13.84 -11.81
C THR A 519 18.72 13.24 -12.11
N TYR A 520 18.59 11.90 -12.08
CA TYR A 520 17.40 11.11 -12.43
C TYR A 520 17.08 11.07 -13.94
N SER A 521 17.69 11.89 -14.78
CA SER A 521 17.59 11.77 -16.24
C SER A 521 18.64 10.81 -16.79
N HIS A 522 18.40 10.24 -17.97
CA HIS A 522 19.34 9.32 -18.63
C HIS A 522 19.46 9.64 -20.12
N SER A 523 20.57 9.21 -20.74
CA SER A 523 20.80 9.39 -22.18
C SER A 523 19.66 8.76 -23.01
N ASN A 524 19.27 7.55 -22.66
CA ASN A 524 18.00 6.96 -23.10
C ASN A 524 16.90 7.42 -22.14
N VAL A 525 16.07 8.35 -22.58
CA VAL A 525 15.03 8.96 -21.73
C VAL A 525 14.05 7.94 -21.14
N ILE A 526 13.78 6.83 -21.83
CA ILE A 526 12.88 5.79 -21.31
C ILE A 526 13.43 5.15 -20.04
N THR A 527 14.77 5.09 -19.87
CA THR A 527 15.39 4.57 -18.64
C THR A 527 15.62 5.63 -17.56
N ASN A 528 14.96 6.78 -17.66
CA ASN A 528 14.95 7.78 -16.59
C ASN A 528 14.33 7.23 -15.29
N TYR A 529 14.53 7.92 -14.19
CA TYR A 529 14.04 7.55 -12.86
C TYR A 529 12.59 8.04 -12.64
N GLY A 530 11.69 7.68 -13.58
CA GLY A 530 10.30 8.16 -13.60
C GLY A 530 9.27 7.08 -13.87
N HIS A 531 8.01 7.38 -13.56
CA HIS A 531 6.82 6.57 -13.83
C HIS A 531 5.62 7.47 -14.10
N ASN A 532 4.86 7.21 -15.17
CA ASN A 532 3.69 8.03 -15.54
C ASN A 532 4.02 9.54 -15.54
N ASN A 533 5.07 9.95 -16.24
CA ASN A 533 5.55 11.33 -16.30
C ASN A 533 5.84 11.99 -14.94
N GLN A 534 6.02 11.20 -13.88
CA GLN A 534 6.32 11.66 -12.52
C GLN A 534 7.64 11.08 -12.04
N SER A 535 8.36 11.79 -11.17
CA SER A 535 9.60 11.30 -10.55
C SER A 535 9.31 10.20 -9.53
N MET A 536 10.07 9.11 -9.57
CA MET A 536 10.04 8.03 -8.58
C MET A 536 10.75 8.40 -7.26
N ALA A 537 11.47 9.53 -7.23
CA ALA A 537 12.16 10.04 -6.05
C ALA A 537 11.49 11.32 -5.54
N HIS A 538 12.18 12.45 -5.61
CA HIS A 538 11.63 13.74 -5.20
C HIS A 538 10.67 14.29 -6.26
N PRO A 539 9.45 14.77 -5.91
CA PRO A 539 8.47 15.24 -6.89
C PRO A 539 8.92 16.41 -7.76
N TRP A 540 9.88 17.20 -7.29
CA TRP A 540 10.44 18.29 -8.09
C TRP A 540 11.43 17.84 -9.17
N GLY A 541 11.73 16.54 -9.27
CA GLY A 541 12.72 16.03 -10.24
C GLY A 541 14.14 16.47 -9.91
N ALA A 542 14.77 17.30 -10.75
CA ALA A 542 16.16 17.73 -10.58
C ALA A 542 16.32 19.26 -10.61
N ASN A 543 17.56 19.74 -10.46
CA ASN A 543 17.95 21.14 -10.56
C ASN A 543 17.30 22.07 -9.53
N PHE A 544 17.28 21.66 -8.25
CA PHE A 544 16.65 22.43 -7.17
C PHE A 544 17.35 22.25 -5.82
N TYR A 545 17.04 23.16 -4.91
CA TYR A 545 17.16 22.93 -3.48
C TYR A 545 15.86 23.33 -2.76
N GLU A 546 15.53 22.62 -1.69
CA GLU A 546 14.30 22.75 -0.90
C GLU A 546 14.63 22.72 0.58
N LEU A 547 13.97 23.58 1.38
CA LEU A 547 13.90 23.50 2.83
C LEU A 547 12.44 23.29 3.22
N ALA A 548 12.13 22.19 3.91
CA ALA A 548 10.83 21.91 4.46
C ALA A 548 10.85 21.96 5.99
N LEU A 549 9.96 22.74 6.58
CA LEU A 549 9.72 22.83 8.03
C LEU A 549 8.33 22.31 8.32
N ILE A 550 8.24 21.29 9.16
CA ILE A 550 6.98 20.55 9.39
C ILE A 550 6.71 20.47 10.87
N GLY A 551 5.47 20.79 11.27
CA GLY A 551 4.95 20.62 12.61
C GLY A 551 3.73 19.70 12.60
N ARG A 552 3.69 18.71 13.49
CA ARG A 552 2.52 17.85 13.68
C ARG A 552 2.20 17.74 15.16
N TYR A 553 0.92 17.94 15.48
CA TYR A 553 0.43 17.84 16.84
C TYR A 553 -0.85 17.03 16.88
N TYR A 554 -0.99 16.16 17.86
CA TYR A 554 -2.23 15.46 18.10
C TYR A 554 -2.57 15.36 19.60
N LYS A 555 -3.88 15.43 19.90
CA LYS A 555 -4.41 15.29 21.25
C LYS A 555 -5.73 14.54 21.22
N GLY A 556 -5.69 13.27 21.62
CA GLY A 556 -6.82 12.36 21.41
C GLY A 556 -7.15 12.24 19.93
N ARG A 557 -8.33 12.66 19.52
CA ARG A 557 -8.77 12.65 18.11
C ARG A 557 -8.53 13.96 17.36
N TRP A 558 -8.08 15.02 18.03
CA TRP A 558 -7.72 16.28 17.39
C TRP A 558 -6.31 16.23 16.82
N PHE A 559 -6.12 16.80 15.65
CA PHE A 559 -4.81 16.93 15.02
C PHE A 559 -4.64 18.30 14.37
N ALA A 560 -3.38 18.70 14.24
CA ALA A 560 -2.95 19.85 13.47
C ALA A 560 -1.63 19.52 12.78
N ASN A 561 -1.56 19.78 11.49
CA ASN A 561 -0.37 19.62 10.66
C ASN A 561 -0.04 20.97 10.02
N THR A 562 1.22 21.33 10.06
CA THR A 562 1.74 22.52 9.38
C THR A 562 2.93 22.11 8.54
N LYS A 563 3.05 22.66 7.35
CA LYS A 563 4.22 22.49 6.50
C LYS A 563 4.53 23.81 5.84
N PHE A 564 5.77 24.21 5.93
CA PHE A 564 6.32 25.37 5.27
C PHE A 564 7.48 24.90 4.39
N THR A 565 7.40 25.16 3.09
CA THR A 565 8.41 24.77 2.10
C THR A 565 8.92 26.03 1.40
N TYR A 566 10.22 26.21 1.40
CA TYR A 566 10.88 27.19 0.57
C TYR A 566 11.93 26.51 -0.32
N GLY A 567 11.95 26.84 -1.59
CA GLY A 567 12.95 26.29 -2.47
C GLY A 567 13.18 27.13 -3.74
N VAL A 568 14.21 26.72 -4.44
CA VAL A 568 14.57 27.27 -5.73
C VAL A 568 14.70 26.12 -6.71
N LYS A 569 13.98 26.20 -7.82
CA LYS A 569 14.08 25.26 -8.94
C LYS A 569 14.45 25.99 -10.22
N GLY A 570 15.34 25.41 -11.01
CA GLY A 570 15.65 25.89 -12.37
C GLY A 570 14.80 25.13 -13.38
N PHE A 571 13.93 25.85 -14.09
CA PHE A 571 13.18 25.34 -15.22
C PHE A 571 13.88 25.65 -16.54
N ASP A 572 13.42 25.02 -17.60
CA ASP A 572 13.81 25.38 -18.95
C ASP A 572 13.07 26.66 -19.39
N PHE A 573 13.59 27.40 -20.35
CA PHE A 573 12.88 28.53 -20.97
C PHE A 573 11.98 28.08 -22.09
N GLU A 574 12.32 26.95 -22.72
CA GLU A 574 11.53 26.33 -23.78
C GLU A 574 11.53 24.83 -23.61
N LYS A 575 10.41 24.20 -23.93
CA LYS A 575 10.32 22.77 -24.12
C LYS A 575 10.07 22.54 -25.63
N PRO A 576 10.98 21.88 -26.37
CA PRO A 576 10.77 21.63 -27.78
C PRO A 576 9.55 20.76 -27.99
N ALA A 577 8.87 20.93 -29.11
CA ALA A 577 7.89 19.96 -29.59
C ALA A 577 8.55 18.59 -29.79
N ASP A 578 7.77 17.54 -29.72
CA ASP A 578 8.25 16.17 -29.81
C ASP A 578 9.16 15.97 -31.03
N GLY A 579 10.35 15.41 -30.80
CA GLY A 579 11.35 15.16 -31.82
C GLY A 579 12.16 16.36 -32.29
N VAL A 580 11.94 17.56 -31.75
CA VAL A 580 12.74 18.76 -32.09
C VAL A 580 13.72 19.08 -30.97
N SER A 581 15.01 19.04 -31.26
CA SER A 581 16.07 19.48 -30.35
C SER A 581 16.31 20.97 -30.51
N VAL A 582 16.26 21.72 -29.41
CA VAL A 582 16.60 23.14 -29.37
C VAL A 582 17.97 23.27 -28.65
N PRO A 583 19.00 23.74 -29.30
CA PRO A 583 20.33 23.89 -28.71
C PRO A 583 20.29 24.71 -27.41
N TYR A 584 21.00 24.24 -26.39
CA TYR A 584 21.17 24.91 -25.09
C TYR A 584 19.84 25.20 -24.33
N SER A 585 18.81 24.42 -24.54
CA SER A 585 17.51 24.65 -23.90
C SER A 585 17.28 23.78 -22.66
N ASN A 586 18.04 22.68 -22.50
CA ASN A 586 17.91 21.78 -21.36
C ASN A 586 18.83 22.21 -20.22
N TYR A 587 18.24 22.74 -19.16
CA TYR A 587 18.96 23.16 -17.94
C TYR A 587 19.01 22.07 -16.86
N GLY A 588 18.47 20.89 -17.15
CA GLY A 588 18.55 19.70 -16.31
C GLY A 588 17.54 19.66 -15.15
N GLY A 589 16.42 20.36 -15.30
CA GLY A 589 15.31 20.33 -14.33
C GLY A 589 14.25 19.26 -14.65
N ASP A 590 14.07 18.97 -15.93
CA ASP A 590 13.13 17.97 -16.43
C ASP A 590 13.83 16.61 -16.62
N ILE A 591 13.44 15.61 -15.85
CA ILE A 591 14.02 14.27 -15.91
C ILE A 591 13.57 13.48 -17.15
N TYR A 592 12.58 13.96 -17.87
CA TYR A 592 12.05 13.38 -19.10
C TYR A 592 12.67 13.99 -20.38
N ARG A 593 13.76 14.76 -20.23
CA ARG A 593 14.57 15.25 -21.34
C ARG A 593 15.94 14.60 -21.37
N THR A 594 16.38 14.23 -22.58
CA THR A 594 17.77 13.80 -22.77
C THR A 594 18.75 14.96 -22.57
N TYR A 595 19.90 14.67 -22.06
CA TYR A 595 21.00 15.62 -21.94
C TYR A 595 22.04 15.52 -23.10
N GLU A 596 21.82 14.60 -24.04
CA GLU A 596 22.79 14.33 -25.10
C GLU A 596 22.83 15.44 -26.17
N ALA A 597 21.67 15.96 -26.58
CA ALA A 597 21.56 16.84 -27.74
C ALA A 597 21.54 18.33 -27.39
N ASP A 598 20.97 18.73 -26.26
CA ASP A 598 20.58 20.10 -25.98
C ASP A 598 20.94 20.58 -24.55
N ARG A 599 21.85 19.90 -23.86
CA ARG A 599 22.27 20.36 -22.52
C ARG A 599 22.93 21.73 -22.56
N TYR A 600 22.63 22.53 -21.55
CA TYR A 600 23.06 23.93 -21.46
C TYR A 600 24.59 24.10 -21.47
N ALA A 601 25.32 23.25 -20.73
CA ALA A 601 26.76 23.37 -20.61
C ALA A 601 27.44 22.05 -20.20
N GLU A 602 28.70 21.85 -20.65
CA GLU A 602 29.53 20.73 -20.22
C GLU A 602 30.07 20.92 -18.80
N THR A 603 30.39 22.16 -18.44
CA THR A 603 30.99 22.53 -17.16
C THR A 603 30.35 23.80 -16.60
N GLY A 604 30.64 24.14 -15.34
CA GLY A 604 30.06 25.32 -14.70
C GLY A 604 28.60 25.12 -14.25
N VAL A 605 28.08 23.89 -14.29
CA VAL A 605 26.70 23.55 -13.95
C VAL A 605 26.37 23.86 -12.49
N LYS A 606 25.31 24.62 -12.26
CA LYS A 606 24.86 25.09 -10.94
C LYS A 606 23.42 24.65 -10.67
N VAL A 607 23.11 24.36 -9.41
CA VAL A 607 21.75 24.13 -8.98
C VAL A 607 20.90 25.40 -9.09
N GLY A 608 19.70 25.29 -9.63
CA GLY A 608 18.80 26.42 -9.92
C GLY A 608 19.17 27.19 -11.20
N GLN A 609 19.97 26.57 -12.10
CA GLN A 609 20.29 27.19 -13.43
C GLN A 609 19.07 27.17 -14.35
N GLY A 610 19.08 28.01 -15.38
CA GLY A 610 17.96 28.22 -16.29
C GLY A 610 16.97 29.25 -15.77
N ASN A 611 15.70 29.07 -16.01
CA ASN A 611 14.64 29.93 -15.48
C ASN A 611 14.47 29.69 -13.98
N LYS A 612 15.27 30.42 -13.22
CA LYS A 612 15.32 30.31 -11.76
C LYS A 612 14.00 30.76 -11.16
N THR A 613 13.32 29.84 -10.48
CA THR A 613 12.02 30.06 -9.87
C THR A 613 12.11 29.88 -8.36
N ASN A 614 11.63 30.87 -7.60
CA ASN A 614 11.49 30.76 -6.15
C ASN A 614 10.09 30.21 -5.84
N LEU A 615 10.05 29.22 -4.97
CA LEU A 615 8.79 28.60 -4.50
C LEU A 615 8.68 28.79 -2.99
N LEU A 616 7.55 29.30 -2.55
CA LEU A 616 7.18 29.39 -1.14
C LEU A 616 5.81 28.78 -0.96
N ILE A 617 5.70 27.77 -0.11
CA ILE A 617 4.45 27.06 0.13
C ILE A 617 4.22 26.91 1.63
N ALA A 618 3.05 27.33 2.10
CA ALA A 618 2.58 27.09 3.46
C ALA A 618 1.29 26.26 3.38
N ASP A 619 1.26 25.13 4.07
CA ASP A 619 0.14 24.19 4.11
C ASP A 619 -0.24 23.97 5.58
N LEU A 620 -1.45 24.39 5.94
CA LEU A 620 -1.99 24.33 7.30
C LEU A 620 -3.25 23.46 7.29
N GLN A 621 -3.23 22.39 8.04
CA GLN A 621 -4.37 21.49 8.17
C GLN A 621 -4.68 21.24 9.64
N ALA A 622 -5.96 21.34 10.01
CA ALA A 622 -6.42 20.95 11.34
C ALA A 622 -7.74 20.21 11.26
N GLY A 623 -7.97 19.29 12.19
CA GLY A 623 -9.18 18.47 12.12
C GLY A 623 -9.37 17.52 13.28
N TYR A 624 -10.30 16.60 13.07
CA TYR A 624 -10.74 15.63 14.05
C TYR A 624 -10.90 14.24 13.43
N VAL A 625 -10.36 13.21 14.08
CA VAL A 625 -10.54 11.81 13.67
C VAL A 625 -11.94 11.35 14.08
N VAL A 626 -12.82 11.24 13.10
CA VAL A 626 -14.22 10.81 13.28
C VAL A 626 -14.25 9.34 13.66
N ASN A 627 -13.59 8.48 12.87
CA ASN A 627 -13.51 7.05 13.14
C ASN A 627 -12.06 6.55 12.98
N PRO A 628 -11.42 6.15 14.09
CA PRO A 628 -10.02 5.68 14.03
C PRO A 628 -9.86 4.31 13.35
N ALA A 629 -10.89 3.47 13.30
CA ALA A 629 -10.81 2.17 12.62
C ALA A 629 -10.68 2.32 11.10
N MET A 630 -11.35 3.32 10.51
CA MET A 630 -11.33 3.62 9.08
C MET A 630 -10.37 4.76 8.73
N ASN A 631 -9.65 5.30 9.72
CA ASN A 631 -8.86 6.53 9.59
C ASN A 631 -9.65 7.69 8.95
N LEU A 632 -10.94 7.80 9.29
CA LEU A 632 -11.87 8.80 8.77
C LEU A 632 -11.70 10.11 9.54
N LYS A 633 -11.40 11.19 8.84
CA LYS A 633 -11.11 12.52 9.41
C LYS A 633 -12.00 13.60 8.80
N ILE A 634 -12.45 14.54 9.61
CA ILE A 634 -12.95 15.84 9.15
C ILE A 634 -11.86 16.89 9.36
N PHE A 635 -11.65 17.76 8.39
CA PHE A 635 -10.56 18.72 8.45
C PHE A 635 -10.85 20.01 7.68
N GLY A 636 -10.16 21.10 8.07
CA GLY A 636 -9.96 22.28 7.26
C GLY A 636 -8.50 22.34 6.80
N ASN A 637 -8.28 22.79 5.58
CA ASN A 637 -6.96 22.96 4.99
C ASN A 637 -6.83 24.34 4.34
N LEU A 638 -5.68 24.99 4.54
CA LEU A 638 -5.33 26.27 3.92
C LEU A 638 -3.94 26.13 3.31
N ILE A 639 -3.84 26.33 2.00
CA ILE A 639 -2.59 26.34 1.25
C ILE A 639 -2.36 27.74 0.71
N TYR A 640 -1.20 28.30 1.03
CA TYR A 640 -0.65 29.46 0.37
C TYR A 640 0.56 29.05 -0.44
N ARG A 641 0.59 29.38 -1.73
CA ARG A 641 1.71 29.10 -2.63
C ARG A 641 2.09 30.36 -3.39
N ASN A 642 3.37 30.73 -3.36
CA ASN A 642 3.95 31.76 -4.21
C ASN A 642 4.98 31.12 -5.15
N PHE A 643 4.75 31.30 -6.44
CA PHE A 643 5.60 30.81 -7.51
C PHE A 643 6.12 32.03 -8.28
N ASP A 644 7.43 32.29 -8.18
CA ASP A 644 8.06 33.52 -8.67
C ASP A 644 9.24 33.18 -9.60
N PRO A 645 8.97 32.98 -10.91
CA PRO A 645 9.99 32.75 -11.91
C PRO A 645 10.73 34.04 -12.29
N THR A 646 12.01 33.90 -12.70
CA THR A 646 12.79 34.99 -13.24
C THR A 646 12.20 35.52 -14.56
N ALA A 647 11.70 34.61 -15.39
CA ALA A 647 11.02 34.93 -16.63
C ALA A 647 9.71 34.13 -16.74
N GLU A 648 8.66 34.77 -17.23
CA GLU A 648 7.44 34.07 -17.59
C GLU A 648 7.58 33.44 -18.97
N VAL A 649 7.14 32.20 -19.10
CA VAL A 649 7.16 31.42 -20.32
C VAL A 649 5.74 30.90 -20.57
N SER A 650 5.23 31.13 -21.75
CA SER A 650 3.94 30.58 -22.20
C SER A 650 4.09 30.06 -23.62
N SER A 651 4.22 28.74 -23.74
CA SER A 651 4.24 28.02 -25.01
C SER A 651 3.29 26.84 -24.95
N GLU A 652 3.04 26.18 -26.07
CA GLU A 652 2.18 24.98 -26.10
C GLU A 652 2.67 23.84 -25.20
N THR A 653 3.96 23.80 -24.94
CA THR A 653 4.61 22.68 -24.21
C THR A 653 5.13 23.06 -22.84
N LEU A 654 5.22 24.36 -22.49
CA LEU A 654 5.72 24.81 -21.19
C LEU A 654 5.04 26.13 -20.79
N VAL A 655 4.37 26.10 -19.64
CA VAL A 655 3.75 27.27 -19.00
C VAL A 655 4.41 27.51 -17.65
N ILE A 656 5.13 28.65 -17.53
CA ILE A 656 5.80 29.12 -16.32
C ILE A 656 5.34 30.53 -16.05
N THR A 657 4.35 30.72 -15.23
CA THR A 657 3.75 32.02 -14.92
C THR A 657 3.90 32.37 -13.46
N ARG A 658 4.14 33.66 -13.17
CA ARG A 658 4.18 34.17 -11.80
C ARG A 658 2.79 34.08 -11.20
N ARG A 659 2.65 33.43 -10.06
CA ARG A 659 1.36 33.26 -9.39
C ARG A 659 1.47 33.11 -7.89
N SER A 660 0.60 33.81 -7.18
CA SER A 660 0.33 33.57 -5.76
C SER A 660 -1.04 32.93 -5.62
N THR A 661 -1.12 31.78 -4.99
CA THR A 661 -2.36 31.04 -4.77
C THR A 661 -2.72 30.99 -3.29
N THR A 662 -3.99 31.24 -2.96
CA THR A 662 -4.54 31.00 -1.64
C THR A 662 -5.72 30.06 -1.79
N TRP A 663 -5.54 28.81 -1.38
CA TRP A 663 -6.53 27.76 -1.55
C TRP A 663 -6.99 27.24 -0.19
N PHE A 664 -8.29 27.41 0.10
CA PHE A 664 -8.94 26.88 1.29
C PHE A 664 -9.87 25.73 0.94
N SER A 665 -9.90 24.69 1.78
CA SER A 665 -10.87 23.60 1.67
C SER A 665 -11.26 23.04 3.04
N ILE A 666 -12.48 22.50 3.09
CA ILE A 666 -12.96 21.65 4.19
C ILE A 666 -13.31 20.29 3.64
N GLY A 667 -13.14 19.23 4.43
CA GLY A 667 -13.40 17.89 3.91
C GLY A 667 -13.58 16.83 4.98
N LEU A 668 -14.14 15.71 4.52
CA LEU A 668 -14.23 14.44 5.23
C LEU A 668 -13.46 13.40 4.39
N ARG A 669 -12.43 12.77 4.96
CA ARG A 669 -11.56 11.86 4.20
C ARG A 669 -11.13 10.64 5.01
N SER A 670 -11.14 9.47 4.35
CA SER A 670 -10.40 8.27 4.76
C SER A 670 -8.92 8.42 4.37
N ASP A 671 -8.04 8.59 5.36
CA ASP A 671 -6.64 8.96 5.13
C ASP A 671 -5.78 7.71 4.90
N LEU A 672 -5.73 7.23 3.65
CA LEU A 672 -5.06 6.00 3.24
C LEU A 672 -3.72 6.20 2.53
N PHE A 673 -3.48 7.39 1.96
CA PHE A 673 -2.27 7.76 1.23
C PHE A 673 -2.01 9.27 1.31
N ASN A 674 -0.78 9.68 0.98
CA ASN A 674 -0.40 11.09 0.97
C ASN A 674 -0.95 11.81 -0.27
N TRP A 675 -1.44 13.02 -0.07
CA TRP A 675 -1.64 13.99 -1.12
C TRP A 675 -0.52 15.03 -1.07
N TYR A 676 0.05 15.34 -2.21
CA TYR A 676 1.09 16.36 -2.35
C TYR A 676 0.55 17.54 -3.16
N TYR A 677 0.69 18.75 -2.60
CA TYR A 677 0.28 20.01 -3.20
C TYR A 677 1.48 20.97 -3.34
N ASP A 678 2.65 20.48 -3.02
CA ASP A 678 3.88 21.25 -2.88
C ASP A 678 4.88 20.97 -4.02
N PHE A 679 4.44 21.31 -5.23
CA PHE A 679 5.24 21.24 -6.47
C PHE A 679 5.11 22.52 -7.31
#